data_fc12d820c1ff0fafee87c93960b9e6b9
#
_entry.id   fc12d820c1ff0fafee87c93960b9e6b9
#
_cell.length_a   1.000
_cell.length_b   1.000
_cell.length_c   1.000
_cell.angle_alpha   90.00
_cell.angle_beta   90.00
_cell.angle_gamma   90.00
#
_symmetry.space_group_name_H-M   'P 1'
#
loop_
_entity.id
_entity.type
_entity.pdbx_description
1 polymer ?
#
loop_
_entity_poly.entity_id
_entity_poly.type
_entity_poly.pdbx_seq_one_letter_code
_entity_poly.pdbx_strand_id
1 'polypeptide(L)'
;MAKRKRKRTTTSRKKKINRFAFLSNERVHFLTGVVIAFIGIFLLLAITSFFFTGAADQSKVLNRSFFELIRAGNTGVDNWTGAGGAFMAELLVNGWFGIFSVLIPLFMIYIGLRIMKVSDFSFMKALFITTFGLVCGSIASAFILGRLFPNSHVNWGGAHGLQIEQILESSIGWPGVALLILLFLVILAVILRKSSIYTIQKSLVNSKPSFFRQEPEEETFEEDEETFEPITEKKPGLISSLFNRIKKRFHADEEEDNEPTTEDEITHDRNEDPAVTFTFSPETTGLQTPLQHSATQGDFEVIVPKEDEPAHPGELVSETPVKPEQEEQTGLQEDYDPRKDLSAFRFPTMNLLKVYNTADRAVDMNEQNENKEKIIHTLRNYGIEITSIKATVGPTITLYEIVPQAGVRISKIRNLEDDIALSLSALGIRIIAPMPGKGTIGIEVPNKEPQIVSMQSVISSRRFQECDYDLPVALGKTITNEVFIFDLTKMPHLLVAGATGQGKSVGLNAIITSLLYKKHPSEMKMVLIDPKMVEFNIYSTIEKHYLAKLPDEEKAIITDVTKVTQTLNSLTKEMDDRYELLMKAHVRTLKEYNDKFVKRRLNPEKGHRYMPYIVVVIDEFGDLIMTAGKEIEMPIARIAQKARAVGMHMVIATQRPTTNIITGTIKANFPARMAFRVTSQIDSRTILDMSGANQLIGRGDMLFSQGSTLIRIQCAFVDTPEVEEIAQYIGKQNGYDHAFALPEVITETETSPGAVDLNDRDPLFEEAARLIVVHQQGSTSLIQRKFSIGYNRAGRLMDQLEAAGIVGATQGSKPRDVFIADEYSLEKLINSLQ
;
A
#
# COMPACT_ATOMS: atom_id res chain seq x y z
N MET A 1 36.61 73.69 22.78
CA MET A 1 36.62 72.19 22.86
C MET A 1 35.22 71.68 23.21
N ALA A 2 34.40 71.28 22.25
CA ALA A 2 33.00 70.93 22.42
C ALA A 2 32.78 69.46 22.02
N LYS A 3 32.35 68.66 23.01
CA LYS A 3 31.94 67.27 22.83
C LYS A 3 30.53 67.21 22.16
N ARG A 4 30.44 66.76 20.93
CA ARG A 4 29.13 66.44 20.23
C ARG A 4 28.56 65.16 20.78
N LYS A 5 27.37 65.20 21.44
CA LYS A 5 26.51 64.08 21.78
C LYS A 5 25.79 63.52 20.52
N ARG A 6 26.03 62.27 20.18
CA ARG A 6 25.26 61.55 19.16
C ARG A 6 23.93 61.08 19.77
N LYS A 7 22.81 61.48 19.17
CA LYS A 7 21.47 60.97 19.47
C LYS A 7 21.35 59.53 18.97
N ARG A 8 21.02 58.62 19.85
CA ARG A 8 20.57 57.27 19.46
C ARG A 8 19.11 57.36 18.99
N THR A 9 18.88 56.96 17.73
CA THR A 9 17.55 56.75 17.15
C THR A 9 17.06 55.36 17.63
N THR A 10 15.97 55.35 18.38
CA THR A 10 15.23 54.16 18.80
C THR A 10 14.42 53.64 17.63
N THR A 11 14.86 52.52 17.05
CA THR A 11 14.07 51.73 16.07
C THR A 11 12.94 51.04 16.79
N SER A 12 11.74 51.41 16.42
CA SER A 12 10.49 50.79 16.88
C SER A 12 10.45 49.31 16.46
N ARG A 13 10.61 48.41 17.43
CA ARG A 13 10.38 46.97 17.26
C ARG A 13 8.88 46.75 17.04
N LYS A 14 8.47 46.36 15.79
CA LYS A 14 7.12 45.91 15.47
C LYS A 14 6.76 44.71 16.35
N LYS A 15 5.86 44.89 17.32
CA LYS A 15 5.25 43.82 18.11
C LYS A 15 4.56 42.85 17.13
N LYS A 16 5.05 41.61 17.03
CA LYS A 16 4.29 40.51 16.44
C LYS A 16 3.00 40.37 17.25
N ILE A 17 1.87 40.65 16.64
CA ILE A 17 0.55 40.42 17.23
C ILE A 17 0.37 38.91 17.32
N ASN A 18 0.52 38.38 18.51
CA ASN A 18 0.28 36.96 18.80
C ASN A 18 -1.25 36.76 18.74
N ARG A 19 -1.74 36.24 17.59
CA ARG A 19 -3.18 35.99 17.34
C ARG A 19 -3.82 35.05 18.35
N PHE A 20 -3.05 34.38 19.21
CA PHE A 20 -3.50 33.44 20.24
C PHE A 20 -3.37 33.99 21.66
N ALA A 21 -3.01 35.25 21.84
CA ALA A 21 -2.96 35.90 23.17
C ALA A 21 -4.34 35.99 23.87
N PHE A 22 -5.43 35.87 23.12
CA PHE A 22 -6.78 35.75 23.60
C PHE A 22 -7.03 34.43 24.37
N LEU A 23 -6.40 33.32 23.92
CA LEU A 23 -6.55 32.01 24.55
C LEU A 23 -5.78 31.87 25.88
N SER A 24 -4.92 32.81 26.26
CA SER A 24 -4.19 32.78 27.53
C SER A 24 -4.94 33.51 28.67
N ASN A 25 -6.13 34.06 28.41
CA ASN A 25 -6.91 34.81 29.41
C ASN A 25 -7.69 33.84 30.31
N GLU A 26 -7.52 33.90 31.64
CA GLU A 26 -8.23 33.03 32.61
C GLU A 26 -9.75 33.08 32.48
N ARG A 27 -10.31 34.24 32.13
CA ARG A 27 -11.76 34.37 31.90
C ARG A 27 -12.23 33.57 30.71
N VAL A 28 -11.40 33.52 29.64
CA VAL A 28 -11.74 32.75 28.44
C VAL A 28 -11.66 31.26 28.74
N HIS A 29 -10.64 30.82 29.50
CA HIS A 29 -10.56 29.41 29.95
C HIS A 29 -11.79 29.03 30.79
N PHE A 30 -12.16 29.84 31.73
CA PHE A 30 -13.32 29.58 32.58
C PHE A 30 -14.62 29.47 31.76
N LEU A 31 -14.86 30.45 30.88
CA LEU A 31 -16.04 30.44 29.99
C LEU A 31 -16.05 29.22 29.05
N THR A 32 -14.91 28.89 28.47
CA THR A 32 -14.78 27.69 27.62
C THR A 32 -15.08 26.40 28.40
N GLY A 33 -14.59 26.31 29.64
CA GLY A 33 -14.91 25.20 30.54
C GLY A 33 -16.39 25.08 30.84
N VAL A 34 -17.07 26.20 31.12
CA VAL A 34 -18.51 26.25 31.34
C VAL A 34 -19.28 25.79 30.10
N VAL A 35 -18.94 26.29 28.93
CA VAL A 35 -19.60 25.90 27.65
C VAL A 35 -19.45 24.40 27.39
N ILE A 36 -18.26 23.86 27.57
CA ILE A 36 -18.01 22.39 27.34
C ILE A 36 -18.82 21.57 28.37
N ALA A 37 -18.82 21.98 29.64
CA ALA A 37 -19.59 21.29 30.67
C ALA A 37 -21.10 21.34 30.37
N PHE A 38 -21.61 22.49 29.91
CA PHE A 38 -23.02 22.68 29.54
C PHE A 38 -23.40 21.76 28.35
N ILE A 39 -22.58 21.68 27.32
CA ILE A 39 -22.80 20.75 26.20
C ILE A 39 -22.80 19.28 26.70
N GLY A 40 -21.92 18.94 27.62
CA GLY A 40 -21.91 17.62 28.24
C GLY A 40 -23.21 17.33 29.01
N ILE A 41 -23.71 18.29 29.79
CA ILE A 41 -24.99 18.15 30.51
C ILE A 41 -26.16 18.02 29.54
N PHE A 42 -26.18 18.83 28.47
CA PHE A 42 -27.20 18.76 27.42
C PHE A 42 -27.25 17.38 26.76
N LEU A 43 -26.09 16.81 26.38
CA LEU A 43 -26.00 15.47 25.79
C LEU A 43 -26.39 14.37 26.79
N LEU A 44 -26.04 14.54 28.06
CA LEU A 44 -26.44 13.60 29.12
C LEU A 44 -27.95 13.54 29.26
N LEU A 45 -28.64 14.71 29.29
CA LEU A 45 -30.08 14.79 29.32
C LEU A 45 -30.71 14.20 28.05
N ALA A 46 -30.13 14.44 26.87
CA ALA A 46 -30.59 13.89 25.61
C ALA A 46 -30.56 12.34 25.62
N ILE A 47 -29.44 11.74 26.05
CA ILE A 47 -29.28 10.29 26.15
C ILE A 47 -30.20 9.70 27.22
N THR A 48 -30.33 10.35 28.37
CA THR A 48 -31.24 9.90 29.43
C THR A 48 -32.68 9.90 28.94
N SER A 49 -33.17 11.00 28.31
CA SER A 49 -34.50 11.05 27.73
C SER A 49 -34.73 9.98 26.67
N PHE A 50 -33.69 9.67 25.85
CA PHE A 50 -33.77 8.66 24.78
C PHE A 50 -34.19 7.28 25.27
N PHE A 51 -33.77 6.85 26.45
CA PHE A 51 -34.20 5.58 27.02
C PHE A 51 -35.71 5.49 27.31
N PHE A 52 -36.39 6.65 27.46
CA PHE A 52 -37.80 6.73 27.71
C PHE A 52 -38.64 7.11 26.47
N THR A 53 -38.11 7.95 25.61
CA THR A 53 -38.84 8.52 24.46
C THR A 53 -38.36 8.01 23.10
N GLY A 54 -37.24 7.27 23.06
CA GLY A 54 -36.57 6.85 21.83
C GLY A 54 -37.43 6.04 20.87
N ALA A 55 -38.33 5.16 21.40
CA ALA A 55 -39.23 4.38 20.56
C ALA A 55 -40.21 5.26 19.73
N ALA A 56 -40.72 6.35 20.33
CA ALA A 56 -41.61 7.30 19.67
C ALA A 56 -40.88 8.26 18.71
N ASP A 57 -39.62 8.57 19.01
CA ASP A 57 -38.83 9.57 18.31
C ASP A 57 -38.00 8.96 17.14
N GLN A 58 -37.67 7.67 17.21
CA GLN A 58 -36.80 7.00 16.25
C GLN A 58 -37.31 7.13 14.80
N SER A 59 -38.59 6.90 14.56
CA SER A 59 -39.21 7.02 13.23
C SER A 59 -39.20 8.47 12.68
N LYS A 60 -39.15 9.47 13.58
CA LYS A 60 -39.17 10.90 13.23
C LYS A 60 -37.76 11.42 12.95
N VAL A 61 -36.74 10.76 13.51
CA VAL A 61 -35.32 11.14 13.45
C VAL A 61 -34.55 10.36 12.40
N LEU A 62 -34.85 9.06 12.22
CA LEU A 62 -34.25 8.20 11.20
C LEU A 62 -34.52 8.77 9.80
N ASN A 63 -33.49 8.83 8.96
CA ASN A 63 -33.52 9.32 7.59
C ASN A 63 -33.65 10.84 7.40
N ARG A 64 -33.43 11.63 8.45
CA ARG A 64 -33.39 13.11 8.35
C ARG A 64 -32.01 13.61 8.77
N SER A 65 -31.54 14.67 8.12
CA SER A 65 -30.29 15.31 8.53
C SER A 65 -30.50 16.20 9.76
N PHE A 66 -29.43 16.38 10.56
CA PHE A 66 -29.44 17.24 11.74
C PHE A 66 -29.99 18.66 11.46
N PHE A 67 -29.61 19.25 10.32
CA PHE A 67 -30.03 20.59 9.94
C PHE A 67 -31.49 20.64 9.48
N GLU A 68 -32.01 19.58 8.87
CA GLU A 68 -33.43 19.47 8.48
C GLU A 68 -34.34 19.38 9.72
N LEU A 69 -33.94 18.61 10.73
CA LEU A 69 -34.67 18.47 11.98
C LEU A 69 -34.73 19.77 12.74
N ILE A 70 -33.66 20.56 12.83
CA ILE A 70 -33.65 21.88 13.49
C ILE A 70 -34.47 22.88 12.71
N ARG A 71 -34.49 22.83 11.36
CA ARG A 71 -35.19 23.77 10.50
C ARG A 71 -36.71 23.52 10.47
N ALA A 72 -37.14 22.28 10.70
CA ALA A 72 -38.56 21.90 10.65
C ALA A 72 -39.39 22.42 11.83
N GLY A 73 -38.79 23.02 12.84
CA GLY A 73 -39.43 23.72 13.98
C GLY A 73 -40.22 22.82 14.92
N ASN A 74 -41.43 22.40 14.53
CA ASN A 74 -42.26 21.50 15.33
C ASN A 74 -42.27 20.11 14.75
N THR A 75 -41.33 19.26 15.19
CA THR A 75 -41.14 17.89 14.69
C THR A 75 -41.98 16.86 15.44
N GLY A 76 -42.67 17.25 16.49
CA GLY A 76 -43.42 16.33 17.38
C GLY A 76 -42.53 15.32 18.08
N VAL A 77 -41.23 15.64 18.30
CA VAL A 77 -40.26 14.82 19.02
C VAL A 77 -40.46 14.99 20.51
N ASP A 78 -40.52 13.88 21.25
CA ASP A 78 -40.79 13.84 22.69
C ASP A 78 -39.53 13.92 23.56
N ASN A 79 -38.35 13.96 22.98
CA ASN A 79 -37.07 14.06 23.70
C ASN A 79 -36.98 15.40 24.45
N TRP A 80 -36.57 15.38 25.71
CA TRP A 80 -36.48 16.55 26.60
C TRP A 80 -35.60 17.67 26.05
N THR A 81 -34.64 17.33 25.21
CA THR A 81 -33.72 18.29 24.59
C THR A 81 -34.09 18.62 23.14
N GLY A 82 -35.33 18.24 22.73
CA GLY A 82 -35.87 18.50 21.40
C GLY A 82 -35.24 17.66 20.28
N ALA A 83 -35.53 18.03 19.02
CA ALA A 83 -35.13 17.27 17.84
C ALA A 83 -33.62 17.10 17.67
N GLY A 84 -32.84 18.14 18.02
CA GLY A 84 -31.39 18.08 17.98
C GLY A 84 -30.82 17.12 19.00
N GLY A 85 -31.37 17.06 20.20
CA GLY A 85 -30.96 16.10 21.24
C GLY A 85 -31.37 14.68 20.89
N ALA A 86 -32.60 14.47 20.38
CA ALA A 86 -33.04 13.16 19.90
C ALA A 86 -32.10 12.58 18.81
N PHE A 87 -31.70 13.40 17.83
CA PHE A 87 -30.75 13.00 16.79
C PHE A 87 -29.40 12.62 17.37
N MET A 88 -28.84 13.43 18.28
CA MET A 88 -27.54 13.13 18.89
C MET A 88 -27.61 11.89 19.78
N ALA A 89 -28.70 11.65 20.47
CA ALA A 89 -28.89 10.48 21.31
C ALA A 89 -29.02 9.21 20.45
N GLU A 90 -29.81 9.22 19.38
CA GLU A 90 -29.91 8.10 18.42
C GLU A 90 -28.53 7.76 17.82
N LEU A 91 -27.78 8.77 17.38
CA LEU A 91 -26.43 8.59 16.82
C LEU A 91 -25.47 7.98 17.84
N LEU A 92 -25.46 8.47 19.07
CA LEU A 92 -24.53 8.03 20.11
C LEU A 92 -24.91 6.65 20.67
N VAL A 93 -26.18 6.39 20.91
CA VAL A 93 -26.66 5.13 21.51
C VAL A 93 -26.78 4.05 20.46
N ASN A 94 -27.65 4.18 19.47
CA ASN A 94 -27.86 3.13 18.47
C ASN A 94 -26.76 3.06 17.41
N GLY A 95 -26.23 4.22 16.99
CA GLY A 95 -25.22 4.32 15.94
C GLY A 95 -23.79 4.03 16.41
N TRP A 96 -23.46 4.27 17.71
CA TRP A 96 -22.07 4.14 18.17
C TRP A 96 -21.88 3.07 19.26
N PHE A 97 -21.92 3.45 20.56
CA PHE A 97 -21.44 2.63 21.66
C PHE A 97 -22.53 2.12 22.63
N GLY A 98 -23.78 2.18 22.25
CA GLY A 98 -24.89 1.72 23.07
C GLY A 98 -25.06 2.51 24.36
N ILE A 99 -25.43 1.82 25.44
CA ILE A 99 -25.62 2.42 26.77
C ILE A 99 -24.33 3.09 27.29
N PHE A 100 -23.15 2.61 26.90
CA PHE A 100 -21.88 3.18 27.32
C PHE A 100 -21.56 4.52 26.67
N SER A 101 -22.34 4.96 25.68
CA SER A 101 -22.25 6.32 25.12
C SER A 101 -22.43 7.42 26.17
N VAL A 102 -23.06 7.12 27.34
CA VAL A 102 -23.16 8.00 28.49
C VAL A 102 -21.78 8.47 29.02
N LEU A 103 -20.72 7.69 28.79
CA LEU A 103 -19.38 8.09 29.20
C LEU A 103 -18.83 9.30 28.40
N ILE A 104 -19.34 9.56 27.20
CA ILE A 104 -18.92 10.70 26.37
C ILE A 104 -19.31 12.02 27.02
N PRO A 105 -20.61 12.30 27.34
CA PRO A 105 -20.99 13.53 28.04
C PRO A 105 -20.38 13.66 29.43
N LEU A 106 -20.22 12.56 30.18
CA LEU A 106 -19.52 12.58 31.47
C LEU A 106 -18.05 13.03 31.33
N PHE A 107 -17.38 12.58 30.30
CA PHE A 107 -16.01 13.00 30.01
C PHE A 107 -15.94 14.46 29.55
N MET A 108 -16.94 14.94 28.79
CA MET A 108 -17.04 16.38 28.44
C MET A 108 -17.23 17.24 29.67
N ILE A 109 -18.13 16.85 30.61
CA ILE A 109 -18.29 17.54 31.89
C ILE A 109 -16.99 17.58 32.67
N TYR A 110 -16.27 16.43 32.75
CA TYR A 110 -14.98 16.36 33.41
C TYR A 110 -13.95 17.30 32.75
N ILE A 111 -13.85 17.34 31.40
CA ILE A 111 -12.99 18.27 30.68
C ILE A 111 -13.33 19.73 31.04
N GLY A 112 -14.61 20.07 31.02
CA GLY A 112 -15.08 21.41 31.39
C GLY A 112 -14.64 21.80 32.82
N LEU A 113 -14.87 20.92 33.80
CA LEU A 113 -14.45 21.12 35.19
C LEU A 113 -12.90 21.25 35.34
N ARG A 114 -12.17 20.50 34.56
CA ARG A 114 -10.70 20.57 34.59
C ARG A 114 -10.16 21.86 33.98
N ILE A 115 -10.75 22.33 32.87
CA ILE A 115 -10.41 23.64 32.27
C ILE A 115 -10.72 24.79 33.25
N MET A 116 -11.81 24.69 34.02
CA MET A 116 -12.15 25.62 35.08
C MET A 116 -11.26 25.51 36.35
N LYS A 117 -10.32 24.55 36.37
CA LYS A 117 -9.44 24.23 37.52
C LYS A 117 -10.22 23.77 38.77
N VAL A 118 -11.41 23.16 38.59
CA VAL A 118 -12.22 22.62 39.69
C VAL A 118 -11.89 21.17 40.02
N SER A 119 -11.32 20.42 39.08
CA SER A 119 -10.98 18.99 39.25
C SER A 119 -9.49 18.75 39.07
N ASP A 120 -8.87 18.02 40.01
CA ASP A 120 -7.44 17.61 40.00
C ASP A 120 -7.26 16.18 39.51
N PHE A 121 -8.30 15.50 39.07
CA PHE A 121 -8.19 14.14 38.58
C PHE A 121 -7.32 14.09 37.33
N SER A 122 -6.47 13.05 37.21
CA SER A 122 -5.52 12.95 36.10
C SER A 122 -6.22 12.79 34.75
N PHE A 123 -5.94 13.67 33.79
CA PHE A 123 -6.50 13.63 32.45
C PHE A 123 -6.27 12.28 31.74
N MET A 124 -5.04 11.73 31.82
CA MET A 124 -4.72 10.44 31.19
C MET A 124 -5.52 9.28 31.80
N LYS A 125 -5.78 9.31 33.12
CA LYS A 125 -6.63 8.30 33.75
C LYS A 125 -8.09 8.43 33.31
N ALA A 126 -8.63 9.65 33.28
CA ALA A 126 -9.99 9.90 32.81
C ALA A 126 -10.17 9.47 31.35
N LEU A 127 -9.24 9.86 30.47
CA LEU A 127 -9.25 9.48 29.06
C LEU A 127 -9.21 7.95 28.89
N PHE A 128 -8.29 7.29 29.63
CA PHE A 128 -8.17 5.83 29.54
C PHE A 128 -9.44 5.12 30.02
N ILE A 129 -9.99 5.52 31.18
CA ILE A 129 -11.22 4.92 31.73
C ILE A 129 -12.40 5.12 30.76
N THR A 130 -12.53 6.31 30.17
CA THR A 130 -13.61 6.60 29.22
C THR A 130 -13.46 5.79 27.95
N THR A 131 -12.27 5.78 27.33
CA THR A 131 -12.04 5.05 26.08
C THR A 131 -12.16 3.53 26.28
N PHE A 132 -11.55 3.00 27.34
CA PHE A 132 -11.64 1.58 27.68
C PHE A 132 -13.09 1.17 28.03
N GLY A 133 -13.79 2.00 28.81
CA GLY A 133 -15.19 1.78 29.15
C GLY A 133 -16.11 1.82 27.93
N LEU A 134 -15.91 2.76 27.00
CA LEU A 134 -16.67 2.84 25.75
C LEU A 134 -16.52 1.56 24.91
N VAL A 135 -15.29 1.16 24.64
CA VAL A 135 -15.00 0.00 23.76
C VAL A 135 -15.42 -1.31 24.41
N CYS A 136 -14.89 -1.61 25.60
CA CYS A 136 -15.14 -2.89 26.27
C CYS A 136 -16.56 -2.97 26.82
N GLY A 137 -17.13 -1.87 27.32
CA GLY A 137 -18.49 -1.78 27.80
C GLY A 137 -19.52 -1.96 26.69
N SER A 138 -19.27 -1.40 25.51
CA SER A 138 -20.13 -1.57 24.33
C SER A 138 -20.21 -3.05 23.92
N ILE A 139 -19.08 -3.78 23.88
CA ILE A 139 -19.04 -5.23 23.58
C ILE A 139 -19.77 -6.03 24.66
N ALA A 140 -19.49 -5.73 25.93
CA ALA A 140 -20.12 -6.41 27.04
C ALA A 140 -21.65 -6.20 27.08
N SER A 141 -22.13 -4.99 26.80
CA SER A 141 -23.54 -4.69 26.73
C SER A 141 -24.25 -5.32 25.52
N ALA A 142 -23.58 -5.43 24.37
CA ALA A 142 -24.10 -6.20 23.23
C ALA A 142 -24.32 -7.66 23.62
N PHE A 143 -23.28 -8.29 24.20
CA PHE A 143 -23.31 -9.69 24.58
C PHE A 143 -24.33 -9.99 25.69
N ILE A 144 -24.44 -9.17 26.74
CA ILE A 144 -25.29 -9.44 27.90
C ILE A 144 -26.71 -8.89 27.66
N LEU A 145 -26.83 -7.58 27.43
CA LEU A 145 -28.13 -6.93 27.35
C LEU A 145 -28.84 -7.18 26.01
N GLY A 146 -28.06 -7.30 24.91
CA GLY A 146 -28.61 -7.66 23.60
C GLY A 146 -29.31 -9.04 23.61
N ARG A 147 -28.77 -10.01 24.37
CA ARG A 147 -29.41 -11.34 24.56
C ARG A 147 -30.57 -11.34 25.55
N LEU A 148 -30.51 -10.49 26.57
CA LEU A 148 -31.60 -10.37 27.54
C LEU A 148 -32.80 -9.64 26.98
N PHE A 149 -32.59 -8.66 26.08
CA PHE A 149 -33.64 -7.78 25.52
C PHE A 149 -33.56 -7.75 23.98
N PRO A 150 -33.79 -8.85 23.26
CA PRO A 150 -33.60 -8.93 21.81
C PRO A 150 -34.57 -8.05 21.01
N ASN A 151 -35.74 -7.70 21.56
CA ASN A 151 -36.77 -6.90 20.90
C ASN A 151 -36.78 -5.44 21.37
N SER A 152 -35.73 -4.93 21.97
CA SER A 152 -35.64 -3.56 22.42
C SER A 152 -35.40 -2.60 21.22
N HIS A 153 -36.02 -1.41 21.25
CA HIS A 153 -35.73 -0.31 20.33
C HIS A 153 -34.32 0.26 20.56
N VAL A 154 -33.72 -0.03 21.72
CA VAL A 154 -32.37 0.39 22.07
C VAL A 154 -31.39 -0.69 21.64
N ASN A 155 -30.44 -0.32 20.82
CA ASN A 155 -29.27 -1.16 20.56
C ASN A 155 -28.29 -1.04 21.74
N TRP A 156 -28.36 -1.96 22.70
CA TRP A 156 -27.62 -1.89 23.97
C TRP A 156 -26.11 -1.76 23.80
N GLY A 157 -25.54 -2.41 22.79
CA GLY A 157 -24.13 -2.31 22.44
C GLY A 157 -23.80 -1.24 21.41
N GLY A 158 -24.80 -0.62 20.80
CA GLY A 158 -24.64 0.21 19.63
C GLY A 158 -24.10 -0.58 18.42
N ALA A 159 -23.93 0.07 17.28
CA ALA A 159 -23.40 -0.59 16.10
C ALA A 159 -21.98 -1.16 16.33
N HIS A 160 -21.13 -0.44 17.07
CA HIS A 160 -19.78 -0.89 17.42
C HIS A 160 -19.80 -2.21 18.24
N GLY A 161 -20.58 -2.26 19.32
CA GLY A 161 -20.65 -3.42 20.20
C GLY A 161 -21.20 -4.65 19.48
N LEU A 162 -22.28 -4.48 18.71
CA LEU A 162 -22.90 -5.57 17.94
C LEU A 162 -21.95 -6.16 16.88
N GLN A 163 -21.32 -5.30 16.08
CA GLN A 163 -20.42 -5.80 15.02
C GLN A 163 -19.22 -6.55 15.59
N ILE A 164 -18.60 -6.02 16.65
CA ILE A 164 -17.44 -6.68 17.25
C ILE A 164 -17.85 -7.95 18.01
N GLU A 165 -18.98 -7.94 18.72
CA GLU A 165 -19.50 -9.12 19.42
C GLU A 165 -19.77 -10.26 18.43
N GLN A 166 -20.41 -10.02 17.28
CA GLN A 166 -20.64 -11.00 16.24
C GLN A 166 -19.35 -11.58 15.66
N ILE A 167 -18.34 -10.74 15.43
CA ILE A 167 -17.01 -11.18 14.95
C ILE A 167 -16.33 -12.04 16.01
N LEU A 168 -16.35 -11.64 17.28
CA LEU A 168 -15.75 -12.39 18.36
C LEU A 168 -16.49 -13.72 18.58
N GLU A 169 -17.82 -13.71 18.58
CA GLU A 169 -18.61 -14.93 18.76
C GLU A 169 -18.37 -15.94 17.63
N SER A 170 -18.27 -15.47 16.38
CA SER A 170 -17.93 -16.33 15.24
C SER A 170 -16.50 -16.89 15.31
N SER A 171 -15.58 -16.19 15.97
CA SER A 171 -14.15 -16.54 16.01
C SER A 171 -13.79 -17.42 17.20
N ILE A 172 -14.28 -17.10 18.41
CA ILE A 172 -13.91 -17.78 19.67
C ILE A 172 -15.11 -18.40 20.41
N GLY A 173 -16.32 -18.31 19.82
CA GLY A 173 -17.56 -18.78 20.40
C GLY A 173 -18.03 -17.96 21.61
N TRP A 174 -19.29 -18.17 22.04
CA TRP A 174 -19.84 -17.44 23.16
C TRP A 174 -19.10 -17.62 24.51
N PRO A 175 -18.48 -18.80 24.84
CA PRO A 175 -17.73 -18.94 26.10
C PRO A 175 -16.44 -18.12 26.06
N GLY A 176 -15.79 -18.00 24.88
CA GLY A 176 -14.60 -17.18 24.68
C GLY A 176 -14.89 -15.68 24.86
N VAL A 177 -16.04 -15.21 24.35
CA VAL A 177 -16.49 -13.82 24.55
C VAL A 177 -16.77 -13.55 26.02
N ALA A 178 -17.42 -14.48 26.72
CA ALA A 178 -17.70 -14.35 28.17
C ALA A 178 -16.40 -14.24 28.99
N LEU A 179 -15.39 -15.07 28.66
CA LEU A 179 -14.08 -15.05 29.33
C LEU A 179 -13.32 -13.74 29.03
N LEU A 180 -13.42 -13.23 27.83
CA LEU A 180 -12.84 -11.95 27.42
C LEU A 180 -13.49 -10.76 28.16
N ILE A 181 -14.81 -10.78 28.34
CA ILE A 181 -15.54 -9.78 29.16
C ILE A 181 -15.10 -9.85 30.63
N LEU A 182 -14.92 -11.05 31.18
CA LEU A 182 -14.40 -11.22 32.54
C LEU A 182 -12.98 -10.62 32.66
N LEU A 183 -12.13 -10.87 31.69
CA LEU A 183 -10.79 -10.28 31.64
C LEU A 183 -10.86 -8.73 31.61
N PHE A 184 -11.76 -8.15 30.84
CA PHE A 184 -11.97 -6.70 30.79
C PHE A 184 -12.39 -6.14 32.15
N LEU A 185 -13.30 -6.84 32.88
CA LEU A 185 -13.72 -6.44 34.22
C LEU A 185 -12.57 -6.52 35.23
N VAL A 186 -11.72 -7.53 35.15
CA VAL A 186 -10.53 -7.64 36.00
C VAL A 186 -9.56 -6.51 35.74
N ILE A 187 -9.28 -6.21 34.47
CA ILE A 187 -8.39 -5.09 34.09
C ILE A 187 -8.94 -3.77 34.63
N LEU A 188 -10.23 -3.52 34.43
CA LEU A 188 -10.89 -2.31 34.92
C LEU A 188 -10.83 -2.19 36.46
N ALA A 189 -11.09 -3.29 37.18
CA ALA A 189 -11.03 -3.32 38.64
C ALA A 189 -9.61 -3.01 39.18
N VAL A 190 -8.59 -3.56 38.54
CA VAL A 190 -7.17 -3.32 38.90
C VAL A 190 -6.78 -1.85 38.65
N ILE A 191 -7.26 -1.25 37.53
CA ILE A 191 -6.96 0.16 37.22
C ILE A 191 -7.67 1.13 38.15
N LEU A 192 -8.92 0.82 38.52
CA LEU A 192 -9.70 1.67 39.42
C LEU A 192 -9.18 1.67 40.85
N ARG A 193 -8.77 0.49 41.39
CA ARG A 193 -8.31 0.34 42.77
C ARG A 193 -7.08 -0.57 42.88
N LYS A 194 -6.00 -0.08 43.42
CA LYS A 194 -4.80 -0.90 43.71
C LYS A 194 -5.08 -2.04 44.70
N SER A 195 -6.02 -1.86 45.62
CA SER A 195 -6.43 -2.90 46.59
C SER A 195 -7.12 -4.11 45.91
N SER A 196 -7.66 -3.96 44.71
CA SER A 196 -8.28 -5.05 43.94
C SER A 196 -7.29 -6.17 43.64
N ILE A 197 -5.99 -5.87 43.48
CA ILE A 197 -4.94 -6.86 43.28
C ILE A 197 -4.87 -7.83 44.47
N TYR A 198 -4.86 -7.28 45.69
CA TYR A 198 -4.81 -8.09 46.93
C TYR A 198 -6.08 -8.94 47.10
N THR A 199 -7.26 -8.37 46.81
CA THR A 199 -8.53 -9.11 46.91
C THR A 199 -8.62 -10.24 45.89
N ILE A 200 -8.16 -10.03 44.64
CA ILE A 200 -8.15 -11.07 43.61
C ILE A 200 -7.14 -12.17 43.98
N GLN A 201 -5.93 -11.79 44.46
CA GLN A 201 -4.94 -12.76 44.91
C GLN A 201 -5.44 -13.60 46.05
N LYS A 202 -6.08 -13.00 47.07
CA LYS A 202 -6.67 -13.69 48.23
C LYS A 202 -7.81 -14.65 47.81
N SER A 203 -8.65 -14.26 46.85
CA SER A 203 -9.71 -15.09 46.30
C SER A 203 -9.16 -16.29 45.52
N LEU A 204 -8.11 -16.10 44.72
CA LEU A 204 -7.45 -17.15 43.95
C LEU A 204 -6.71 -18.13 44.87
N VAL A 205 -6.09 -17.67 45.94
CA VAL A 205 -5.44 -18.52 46.94
C VAL A 205 -6.47 -19.37 47.74
N ASN A 206 -7.60 -18.76 48.11
CA ASN A 206 -8.66 -19.47 48.84
C ASN A 206 -9.48 -20.46 47.98
N SER A 207 -9.44 -20.32 46.65
CA SER A 207 -10.15 -21.22 45.71
C SER A 207 -9.29 -22.36 45.14
N LYS A 208 -8.06 -22.58 45.68
CA LYS A 208 -7.25 -23.73 45.29
C LYS A 208 -7.98 -25.02 45.68
N PRO A 209 -8.21 -25.97 44.74
CA PRO A 209 -8.79 -27.28 45.08
C PRO A 209 -7.82 -28.02 46.00
N SER A 210 -8.37 -28.79 46.96
CA SER A 210 -7.68 -29.51 48.05
C SER A 210 -6.53 -30.46 47.61
N PHE A 211 -6.39 -30.69 46.32
CA PHE A 211 -5.36 -31.54 45.73
C PHE A 211 -3.94 -30.97 45.77
N PHE A 212 -3.77 -29.65 46.06
CA PHE A 212 -2.47 -28.96 46.16
C PHE A 212 -2.16 -28.46 47.56
N ARG A 213 -2.79 -29.01 48.60
CA ARG A 213 -2.48 -28.66 49.98
C ARG A 213 -1.43 -29.60 50.50
N GLN A 214 -0.16 -29.25 50.34
CA GLN A 214 0.87 -29.77 51.24
C GLN A 214 0.72 -29.03 52.56
N GLU A 215 0.47 -29.79 53.66
CA GLU A 215 0.51 -29.29 55.03
C GLU A 215 1.94 -28.93 55.35
N PRO A 216 2.25 -27.72 55.89
CA PRO A 216 3.54 -27.42 56.47
C PRO A 216 3.59 -28.09 57.86
N GLU A 217 4.62 -28.89 58.10
CA GLU A 217 5.00 -29.36 59.45
C GLU A 217 5.28 -28.12 60.32
N GLU A 218 4.61 -28.09 61.50
CA GLU A 218 4.86 -27.10 62.56
C GLU A 218 6.22 -27.40 63.20
N GLU A 219 7.24 -26.59 62.91
CA GLU A 219 8.39 -26.41 63.79
C GLU A 219 8.17 -25.15 64.60
N THR A 220 7.98 -25.42 65.91
CA THR A 220 7.97 -24.47 67.02
C THR A 220 9.38 -23.95 67.23
N PHE A 221 9.58 -22.64 67.05
CA PHE A 221 10.72 -21.92 67.64
C PHE A 221 10.22 -20.69 68.38
N GLU A 222 10.80 -20.55 69.59
CA GLU A 222 10.51 -19.61 70.66
C GLU A 222 10.84 -18.16 70.26
N GLU A 223 10.12 -17.22 70.88
CA GLU A 223 10.30 -15.79 70.84
C GLU A 223 11.66 -15.38 71.45
N ASP A 224 12.40 -14.53 70.73
CA ASP A 224 13.31 -13.58 71.36
C ASP A 224 13.15 -12.21 70.68
N GLU A 225 12.71 -11.24 71.48
CA GLU A 225 12.62 -9.84 71.13
C GLU A 225 14.04 -9.24 71.06
N GLU A 226 14.40 -8.71 69.88
CA GLU A 226 15.40 -7.61 69.80
C GLU A 226 15.01 -6.58 68.75
N THR A 227 14.78 -5.40 69.19
CA THR A 227 14.60 -4.13 68.50
C THR A 227 15.78 -3.77 67.65
N PHE A 228 15.61 -3.51 66.39
CA PHE A 228 16.46 -2.55 65.64
C PHE A 228 15.70 -1.87 64.48
N GLU A 229 16.00 -0.61 64.34
CA GLU A 229 15.41 0.39 63.37
C GLU A 229 15.74 0.12 61.90
N PRO A 230 15.06 0.83 60.94
CA PRO A 230 15.01 0.43 59.58
C PRO A 230 16.12 1.04 58.71
N ILE A 231 16.71 0.22 57.85
CA ILE A 231 17.51 0.73 56.72
C ILE A 231 16.82 0.37 55.44
N THR A 232 16.43 1.42 54.75
CA THR A 232 15.89 1.44 53.42
C THR A 232 16.92 1.04 52.38
N GLU A 233 16.54 0.18 51.43
CA GLU A 233 16.75 0.34 49.97
C GLU A 233 16.27 -0.88 49.22
N LYS A 234 15.10 -0.75 48.61
CA LYS A 234 14.61 -1.73 47.61
C LYS A 234 15.01 -1.24 46.23
N LYS A 235 15.80 -2.04 45.54
CA LYS A 235 16.13 -1.87 44.10
C LYS A 235 14.86 -1.92 43.25
N PRO A 236 14.67 -1.01 42.28
CA PRO A 236 13.49 -1.00 41.44
C PRO A 236 13.52 -2.12 40.39
N GLY A 237 12.36 -2.75 40.19
CA GLY A 237 12.17 -3.84 39.23
C GLY A 237 12.35 -3.39 37.77
N LEU A 238 12.66 -4.34 36.93
CA LEU A 238 12.98 -4.19 35.50
C LEU A 238 12.00 -3.31 34.65
N ILE A 239 10.76 -3.19 35.06
CA ILE A 239 9.73 -2.41 34.36
C ILE A 239 9.88 -0.91 34.64
N SER A 240 10.36 -0.50 35.83
CA SER A 240 10.57 0.90 36.17
C SER A 240 11.84 1.49 35.50
N SER A 241 12.79 0.65 35.15
CA SER A 241 13.98 1.06 34.41
C SER A 241 13.70 1.35 32.95
N LEU A 242 12.71 0.66 32.35
CA LEU A 242 12.28 0.87 30.98
C LEU A 242 11.49 2.20 30.85
N PHE A 243 10.64 2.48 31.83
CA PHE A 243 9.84 3.72 31.84
C PHE A 243 10.71 4.96 32.07
N ASN A 244 11.74 4.85 32.89
CA ASN A 244 12.69 5.94 33.12
C ASN A 244 13.63 6.19 31.92
N ARG A 245 13.94 5.16 31.12
CA ARG A 245 14.67 5.35 29.86
C ARG A 245 13.83 6.05 28.78
N ILE A 246 12.53 5.77 28.73
CA ILE A 246 11.61 6.45 27.80
C ILE A 246 11.40 7.90 28.23
N LYS A 247 11.25 8.17 29.55
CA LYS A 247 11.09 9.52 30.06
C LYS A 247 12.34 10.42 29.87
N LYS A 248 13.53 9.81 29.91
CA LYS A 248 14.81 10.54 29.69
C LYS A 248 15.02 10.89 28.19
N ARG A 249 14.37 10.17 27.27
CA ARG A 249 14.45 10.45 25.82
C ARG A 249 13.48 11.55 25.37
N PHE A 250 12.41 11.82 26.13
CA PHE A 250 11.46 12.89 25.85
C PHE A 250 11.77 14.22 26.56
N HIS A 251 12.81 14.28 27.40
CA HIS A 251 13.27 15.50 28.09
C HIS A 251 14.66 15.98 27.65
N ALA A 252 15.24 15.35 26.62
CA ALA A 252 16.55 15.74 26.09
C ALA A 252 16.48 16.78 24.97
N ASP A 253 15.27 17.16 24.53
CA ASP A 253 15.08 18.11 23.42
C ASP A 253 14.58 19.52 23.86
N GLU A 254 14.65 19.86 25.15
CA GLU A 254 14.20 21.17 25.65
C GLU A 254 15.24 22.01 26.40
N GLU A 255 16.51 21.61 26.45
CA GLU A 255 17.56 22.44 27.09
C GLU A 255 18.84 22.44 26.23
N GLU A 256 18.84 23.14 25.11
CA GLU A 256 20.05 23.65 24.45
C GLU A 256 19.65 24.77 23.48
N ASP A 257 19.47 25.96 24.00
CA ASP A 257 19.60 27.22 23.23
C ASP A 257 19.83 28.39 24.19
N ASN A 258 21.08 28.55 24.64
CA ASN A 258 21.62 29.83 25.11
C ASN A 258 23.13 29.74 25.29
N GLU A 259 23.86 30.05 24.24
CA GLU A 259 25.10 30.86 24.38
C GLU A 259 25.53 31.42 22.99
N PRO A 260 26.12 32.61 22.96
CA PRO A 260 26.24 33.40 21.73
C PRO A 260 27.58 33.14 21.04
N THR A 261 27.54 32.94 19.72
CA THR A 261 28.72 32.98 18.89
C THR A 261 28.67 34.15 17.92
N THR A 262 29.75 34.87 17.96
CA THR A 262 30.28 35.96 17.16
C THR A 262 30.01 35.88 15.67
N GLU A 263 29.65 37.04 15.14
CA GLU A 263 29.59 37.39 13.73
C GLU A 263 30.95 37.17 13.02
N ASP A 264 30.88 36.47 11.89
CA ASP A 264 31.81 36.63 10.79
C ASP A 264 31.04 36.79 9.49
N GLU A 265 31.17 37.99 8.92
CA GLU A 265 30.65 38.35 7.60
C GLU A 265 31.33 37.54 6.49
N ILE A 266 30.54 36.79 5.70
CA ILE A 266 30.95 36.45 4.33
C ILE A 266 29.84 36.89 3.37
N THR A 267 30.17 37.96 2.65
CA THR A 267 29.46 38.47 1.49
C THR A 267 29.46 37.41 0.39
N HIS A 268 28.29 36.98 -0.06
CA HIS A 268 28.13 36.30 -1.35
C HIS A 268 27.13 37.05 -2.22
N ASP A 269 27.69 37.48 -3.33
CA ASP A 269 27.09 38.11 -4.51
C ASP A 269 25.84 37.32 -4.99
N ARG A 270 24.75 38.04 -5.16
CA ARG A 270 23.58 37.60 -5.91
C ARG A 270 23.83 37.75 -7.38
N ASN A 271 24.07 36.69 -8.08
CA ASN A 271 23.81 36.60 -9.52
C ASN A 271 22.37 36.06 -9.71
N GLU A 272 21.53 36.92 -10.21
CA GLU A 272 20.20 36.61 -10.71
C GLU A 272 20.34 35.84 -12.03
N ASP A 273 19.93 34.60 -12.07
CA ASP A 273 19.69 33.91 -13.35
C ASP A 273 18.25 34.20 -13.82
N PRO A 274 18.09 34.51 -15.11
CA PRO A 274 16.79 34.92 -15.66
C PRO A 274 15.86 33.73 -15.82
N ALA A 275 14.63 33.91 -15.33
CA ALA A 275 13.50 33.00 -15.53
C ALA A 275 13.25 32.83 -17.05
N VAL A 276 13.43 31.61 -17.53
CA VAL A 276 13.00 31.19 -18.86
C VAL A 276 11.49 30.91 -18.83
N THR A 277 10.75 31.90 -19.30
CA THR A 277 9.31 31.76 -19.54
C THR A 277 9.12 31.08 -20.89
N PHE A 278 8.63 29.84 -20.86
CA PHE A 278 8.17 29.15 -22.08
C PHE A 278 6.78 29.64 -22.44
N THR A 279 6.69 30.50 -23.42
CA THR A 279 5.48 30.87 -24.14
C THR A 279 5.24 29.86 -25.24
N PHE A 280 4.20 29.02 -25.10
CA PHE A 280 3.69 28.23 -26.20
C PHE A 280 2.79 29.11 -27.09
N SER A 281 3.23 29.40 -28.25
CA SER A 281 2.36 29.87 -29.33
C SER A 281 1.82 28.69 -30.11
N PRO A 282 0.51 28.60 -30.37
CA PRO A 282 -0.04 27.54 -31.20
C PRO A 282 0.12 27.96 -32.67
N GLU A 283 1.05 27.32 -33.38
CA GLU A 283 1.03 27.33 -34.84
C GLU A 283 -0.10 26.45 -35.34
N THR A 284 -1.10 27.08 -35.88
CA THR A 284 -2.16 26.52 -36.70
C THR A 284 -1.60 26.08 -38.04
N THR A 285 -1.32 24.79 -38.20
CA THR A 285 -1.18 24.23 -39.56
C THR A 285 -2.47 23.41 -39.82
N GLY A 286 -3.27 23.98 -40.69
CA GLY A 286 -4.51 23.36 -41.12
C GLY A 286 -4.25 22.14 -41.98
N LEU A 287 -4.80 20.99 -41.59
CA LEU A 287 -5.10 19.88 -42.47
C LEU A 287 -6.59 19.63 -42.32
N GLN A 288 -7.35 20.10 -43.29
CA GLN A 288 -8.73 19.76 -43.49
C GLN A 288 -8.82 18.30 -43.96
N THR A 289 -9.30 17.45 -43.08
CA THR A 289 -9.84 16.14 -43.50
C THR A 289 -11.35 16.21 -43.50
N PRO A 290 -12.04 15.58 -44.47
CA PRO A 290 -13.47 15.77 -44.63
C PRO A 290 -14.27 15.06 -43.54
N LEU A 291 -15.11 15.84 -42.89
CA LEU A 291 -16.15 15.38 -41.97
C LEU A 291 -17.23 14.63 -42.75
N GLN A 292 -17.40 13.37 -42.47
CA GLN A 292 -18.57 12.63 -42.92
C GLN A 292 -19.60 12.52 -41.80
N HIS A 293 -20.73 13.14 -42.08
CA HIS A 293 -22.07 13.03 -41.52
C HIS A 293 -22.23 13.22 -40.00
N SER A 294 -22.46 14.47 -39.62
CA SER A 294 -23.20 14.79 -38.40
C SER A 294 -24.70 14.79 -38.72
N ALA A 295 -25.45 13.92 -38.07
CA ALA A 295 -26.90 14.02 -38.06
C ALA A 295 -27.29 15.07 -37.00
N THR A 296 -27.59 16.27 -37.43
CA THR A 296 -28.05 17.34 -36.55
C THR A 296 -29.56 17.23 -36.38
N GLN A 297 -30.02 16.77 -35.23
CA GLN A 297 -31.41 16.93 -34.83
C GLN A 297 -31.42 17.64 -33.45
N GLY A 298 -31.49 18.96 -33.48
CA GLY A 298 -31.47 19.82 -32.26
C GLY A 298 -30.14 19.73 -31.51
N ASP A 299 -29.85 20.52 -30.53
CA ASP A 299 -28.60 20.68 -29.76
C ASP A 299 -27.99 19.39 -29.15
N PHE A 300 -28.08 18.23 -29.82
CA PHE A 300 -27.50 16.96 -29.44
C PHE A 300 -26.50 16.43 -30.47
N GLU A 301 -25.22 16.49 -30.15
CA GLU A 301 -24.13 15.96 -30.96
C GLU A 301 -23.70 14.58 -30.44
N VAL A 302 -23.74 13.58 -31.33
CA VAL A 302 -23.24 12.23 -31.07
C VAL A 302 -21.94 12.05 -31.84
N ILE A 303 -20.84 11.85 -31.13
CA ILE A 303 -19.53 11.55 -31.71
C ILE A 303 -19.31 10.05 -31.65
N VAL A 304 -19.10 9.46 -32.84
CA VAL A 304 -18.58 8.08 -32.95
C VAL A 304 -17.11 8.19 -33.30
N PRO A 305 -16.21 7.89 -32.39
CA PRO A 305 -14.78 7.89 -32.68
C PRO A 305 -14.45 6.81 -33.72
N LYS A 306 -13.64 7.12 -34.72
CA LYS A 306 -13.11 6.14 -35.66
C LYS A 306 -12.17 5.18 -34.97
N GLU A 307 -12.19 3.92 -35.32
CA GLU A 307 -11.16 2.96 -34.94
C GLU A 307 -9.81 3.32 -35.59
N ASP A 308 -8.71 3.09 -34.87
CA ASP A 308 -7.39 3.17 -35.46
C ASP A 308 -7.27 2.15 -36.60
N GLU A 309 -6.93 2.60 -37.81
CA GLU A 309 -6.84 1.71 -38.99
C GLU A 309 -5.77 0.63 -38.73
N PRO A 310 -6.06 -0.64 -39.08
CA PRO A 310 -5.08 -1.70 -39.04
C PRO A 310 -3.97 -1.42 -40.05
N ALA A 311 -2.72 -1.66 -39.69
CA ALA A 311 -1.58 -1.58 -40.61
C ALA A 311 -1.79 -2.58 -41.74
N HIS A 312 -1.84 -2.14 -43.01
CA HIS A 312 -1.89 -3.02 -44.16
C HIS A 312 -0.58 -3.85 -44.25
N PRO A 313 -0.65 -5.18 -44.36
CA PRO A 313 0.54 -5.98 -44.60
C PRO A 313 0.94 -5.82 -46.08
N GLY A 314 1.87 -4.95 -46.40
CA GLY A 314 2.39 -4.94 -47.79
C GLY A 314 2.98 -3.69 -48.38
N GLU A 315 3.22 -2.62 -47.65
CA GLU A 315 4.10 -1.55 -48.15
C GLU A 315 5.41 -1.51 -47.42
N LEU A 316 6.39 -2.25 -47.94
CA LEU A 316 7.81 -2.00 -47.72
C LEU A 316 8.10 -0.62 -48.32
N VAL A 317 8.18 0.41 -47.45
CA VAL A 317 8.70 1.69 -47.84
C VAL A 317 10.17 1.47 -48.21
N SER A 318 10.47 1.60 -49.49
CA SER A 318 11.85 1.62 -49.99
C SER A 318 12.58 2.81 -49.37
N GLU A 319 13.48 2.53 -48.48
CA GLU A 319 14.40 3.51 -47.92
C GLU A 319 15.22 4.14 -49.05
N THR A 320 15.00 5.41 -49.33
CA THR A 320 15.96 6.23 -50.06
C THR A 320 17.19 6.41 -49.19
N PRO A 321 18.40 6.08 -49.70
CA PRO A 321 19.61 6.16 -48.91
C PRO A 321 19.98 7.62 -48.65
N VAL A 322 19.85 8.09 -47.43
CA VAL A 322 20.48 9.27 -46.92
C VAL A 322 21.96 8.98 -46.83
N LYS A 323 22.79 9.70 -47.60
CA LYS A 323 24.25 9.62 -47.53
C LYS A 323 24.72 9.93 -46.10
N PRO A 324 25.51 9.05 -45.46
CA PRO A 324 26.14 9.36 -44.20
C PRO A 324 27.31 10.30 -44.44
N GLU A 325 27.39 11.36 -43.61
CA GLU A 325 28.61 12.10 -43.42
C GLU A 325 29.69 11.17 -42.86
N GLN A 326 30.83 11.16 -43.53
CA GLN A 326 32.00 10.34 -43.20
C GLN A 326 32.63 10.81 -41.90
N GLU A 327 32.30 10.17 -40.77
CA GLU A 327 33.22 10.09 -39.63
C GLU A 327 34.24 9.00 -39.89
N GLU A 328 35.51 9.30 -39.75
CA GLU A 328 36.65 8.41 -39.95
C GLU A 328 36.49 7.13 -39.13
N GLN A 329 36.21 6.01 -39.79
CA GLN A 329 36.18 4.69 -39.23
C GLN A 329 37.62 4.17 -39.11
N THR A 330 38.14 4.16 -37.89
CA THR A 330 39.30 3.33 -37.57
C THR A 330 38.81 1.96 -37.10
N GLY A 331 38.92 0.93 -37.92
CA GLY A 331 38.82 -0.47 -37.54
C GLY A 331 37.49 -1.16 -37.86
N LEU A 332 37.54 -2.06 -38.79
CA LEU A 332 36.53 -3.04 -39.23
C LEU A 332 36.03 -3.96 -38.09
N GLN A 333 35.18 -3.48 -37.23
CA GLN A 333 34.32 -4.35 -36.38
C GLN A 333 32.86 -3.90 -36.59
N GLU A 334 32.07 -4.83 -37.17
CA GLU A 334 30.63 -4.70 -37.25
C GLU A 334 30.06 -4.47 -35.85
N ASP A 335 29.01 -3.65 -35.72
CA ASP A 335 28.27 -3.44 -34.49
C ASP A 335 27.84 -4.80 -33.90
N TYR A 336 27.78 -4.89 -32.57
CA TYR A 336 27.29 -6.10 -31.91
C TYR A 336 25.76 -6.18 -32.08
N ASP A 337 25.28 -7.23 -32.71
CA ASP A 337 23.83 -7.50 -32.80
C ASP A 337 23.39 -8.48 -31.70
N PRO A 338 22.61 -8.02 -30.70
CA PRO A 338 22.15 -8.90 -29.62
C PRO A 338 21.18 -9.99 -30.08
N ARG A 339 20.60 -9.87 -31.29
CA ARG A 339 19.67 -10.87 -31.86
C ARG A 339 20.37 -12.00 -32.59
N LYS A 340 21.68 -11.93 -32.75
CA LYS A 340 22.48 -12.88 -33.54
C LYS A 340 22.37 -14.30 -33.00
N ASP A 341 22.28 -14.47 -31.67
CA ASP A 341 22.18 -15.79 -31.01
C ASP A 341 20.86 -16.52 -31.33
N LEU A 342 19.80 -15.76 -31.56
CA LEU A 342 18.47 -16.26 -31.96
C LEU A 342 18.00 -15.60 -33.25
N SER A 343 18.84 -15.49 -34.26
CA SER A 343 18.54 -14.84 -35.55
C SER A 343 17.39 -15.48 -36.32
N ALA A 344 17.09 -16.75 -36.05
CA ALA A 344 15.96 -17.48 -36.63
C ALA A 344 14.62 -17.25 -35.88
N PHE A 345 14.62 -16.54 -34.74
CA PHE A 345 13.40 -16.29 -33.96
C PHE A 345 12.40 -15.44 -34.76
N ARG A 346 11.16 -15.89 -34.77
CA ARG A 346 10.03 -15.18 -35.39
C ARG A 346 9.02 -14.76 -34.34
N PHE A 347 8.63 -13.50 -34.37
CA PHE A 347 7.57 -12.98 -33.50
C PHE A 347 6.24 -13.72 -33.74
N PRO A 348 5.38 -13.84 -32.73
CA PRO A 348 4.05 -14.41 -32.89
C PRO A 348 3.28 -13.66 -33.97
N THR A 349 2.55 -14.42 -34.81
CA THR A 349 1.75 -13.85 -35.90
C THR A 349 0.38 -13.39 -35.39
N MET A 350 -0.23 -12.41 -36.06
CA MET A 350 -1.55 -11.89 -35.68
C MET A 350 -2.65 -12.94 -35.76
N ASN A 351 -2.46 -14.00 -36.53
CA ASN A 351 -3.44 -15.07 -36.70
C ASN A 351 -3.63 -15.95 -35.45
N LEU A 352 -2.72 -15.85 -34.47
CA LEU A 352 -2.84 -16.54 -33.18
C LEU A 352 -3.82 -15.83 -32.24
N LEU A 353 -4.24 -14.62 -32.58
CA LEU A 353 -5.20 -13.83 -31.82
C LEU A 353 -6.57 -13.85 -32.52
N LYS A 354 -7.62 -14.03 -31.74
CA LYS A 354 -9.00 -14.10 -32.25
C LYS A 354 -9.51 -12.72 -32.66
N VAL A 355 -10.21 -12.70 -33.76
CA VAL A 355 -10.98 -11.56 -34.21
C VAL A 355 -12.40 -11.67 -33.67
N TYR A 356 -12.81 -10.73 -32.86
CA TYR A 356 -14.19 -10.63 -32.42
C TYR A 356 -14.93 -9.66 -33.34
N ASN A 357 -15.88 -10.15 -34.12
CA ASN A 357 -16.66 -9.34 -35.09
C ASN A 357 -17.54 -8.32 -34.33
N THR A 358 -16.98 -7.17 -34.03
CA THR A 358 -17.68 -6.05 -33.41
C THR A 358 -17.70 -4.80 -34.30
N ALA A 359 -16.98 -4.84 -35.44
CA ALA A 359 -16.75 -3.67 -36.30
C ALA A 359 -17.99 -3.15 -37.03
N ASP A 360 -19.02 -3.96 -37.22
CA ASP A 360 -20.21 -3.61 -38.04
C ASP A 360 -21.44 -3.15 -37.23
N ARG A 361 -21.33 -2.99 -35.91
CA ARG A 361 -22.48 -2.50 -35.13
C ARG A 361 -22.57 -0.98 -35.21
N ALA A 362 -23.55 -0.51 -36.03
CA ALA A 362 -23.95 0.88 -36.01
C ALA A 362 -24.37 1.30 -34.58
N VAL A 363 -24.00 2.52 -34.20
CA VAL A 363 -24.46 3.09 -32.93
C VAL A 363 -25.98 3.09 -32.89
N ASP A 364 -26.55 2.52 -31.83
CA ASP A 364 -28.00 2.60 -31.62
C ASP A 364 -28.38 4.02 -31.19
N MET A 365 -28.79 4.82 -32.17
CA MET A 365 -29.24 6.20 -31.96
C MET A 365 -30.48 6.28 -31.06
N ASN A 366 -31.32 5.22 -31.02
CA ASN A 366 -32.50 5.19 -30.17
C ASN A 366 -32.07 5.09 -28.69
N GLU A 367 -31.11 4.19 -28.38
CA GLU A 367 -30.55 4.09 -27.05
C GLU A 367 -29.96 5.44 -26.58
N GLN A 368 -29.19 6.10 -27.45
CA GLN A 368 -28.57 7.38 -27.12
C GLN A 368 -29.61 8.48 -26.85
N ASN A 369 -30.67 8.55 -27.64
CA ASN A 369 -31.76 9.49 -27.43
C ASN A 369 -32.57 9.19 -26.16
N GLU A 370 -32.92 7.93 -25.90
CA GLU A 370 -33.57 7.53 -24.65
C GLU A 370 -32.75 7.90 -23.40
N ASN A 371 -31.47 7.58 -23.40
CA ASN A 371 -30.60 7.88 -22.30
C ASN A 371 -30.46 9.39 -22.08
N LYS A 372 -30.30 10.17 -23.14
CA LYS A 372 -30.29 11.63 -23.09
C LYS A 372 -31.56 12.18 -22.43
N GLU A 373 -32.75 11.74 -22.91
CA GLU A 373 -34.03 12.22 -22.38
C GLU A 373 -34.18 11.86 -20.88
N LYS A 374 -33.82 10.63 -20.50
CA LYS A 374 -33.87 10.18 -19.11
C LYS A 374 -32.96 11.03 -18.22
N ILE A 375 -31.71 11.31 -18.66
CA ILE A 375 -30.76 12.16 -17.92
C ILE A 375 -31.32 13.56 -17.74
N ILE A 376 -31.81 14.19 -18.83
CA ILE A 376 -32.40 15.54 -18.79
C ILE A 376 -33.60 15.58 -17.88
N HIS A 377 -34.53 14.62 -18.03
CA HIS A 377 -35.74 14.54 -17.21
C HIS A 377 -35.41 14.37 -15.73
N THR A 378 -34.49 13.45 -15.38
CA THR A 378 -34.09 13.24 -14.00
C THR A 378 -33.51 14.50 -13.39
N LEU A 379 -32.55 15.15 -14.06
CA LEU A 379 -31.92 16.37 -13.54
C LEU A 379 -32.95 17.52 -13.41
N ARG A 380 -33.88 17.65 -14.35
CA ARG A 380 -34.96 18.65 -14.31
C ARG A 380 -35.92 18.44 -13.12
N ASN A 381 -36.26 17.18 -12.81
CA ASN A 381 -37.09 16.84 -11.62
C ASN A 381 -36.46 17.30 -10.31
N TYR A 382 -35.14 17.35 -10.23
CA TYR A 382 -34.40 17.88 -9.08
C TYR A 382 -34.06 19.38 -9.21
N GLY A 383 -34.67 20.08 -10.17
CA GLY A 383 -34.47 21.51 -10.38
C GLY A 383 -33.08 21.86 -10.89
N ILE A 384 -32.53 21.04 -11.74
CA ILE A 384 -31.24 21.25 -12.41
C ILE A 384 -31.50 21.32 -13.91
N GLU A 385 -31.31 22.51 -14.49
CA GLU A 385 -31.43 22.71 -15.94
C GLU A 385 -30.06 22.56 -16.60
N ILE A 386 -30.06 21.99 -17.81
CA ILE A 386 -28.86 21.73 -18.62
C ILE A 386 -28.90 22.63 -19.84
N THR A 387 -27.77 23.29 -20.14
CA THR A 387 -27.65 24.15 -21.33
C THR A 387 -27.37 23.32 -22.58
N SER A 388 -26.49 22.31 -22.48
CA SER A 388 -26.15 21.42 -23.61
C SER A 388 -25.77 20.03 -23.09
N ILE A 389 -25.98 19.02 -23.95
CA ILE A 389 -25.55 17.65 -23.71
C ILE A 389 -24.93 17.09 -24.99
N LYS A 390 -23.76 16.43 -24.85
CA LYS A 390 -23.03 15.80 -25.92
C LYS A 390 -22.72 14.36 -25.54
N ALA A 391 -22.90 13.41 -26.43
CA ALA A 391 -22.60 12.01 -26.20
C ALA A 391 -21.35 11.59 -27.00
N THR A 392 -20.44 10.89 -26.32
CA THR A 392 -19.30 10.20 -26.96
C THR A 392 -19.45 8.71 -26.69
N VAL A 393 -19.69 7.93 -27.76
CA VAL A 393 -19.93 6.50 -27.64
C VAL A 393 -18.60 5.75 -27.68
N GLY A 394 -18.30 5.05 -26.58
CA GLY A 394 -17.14 4.17 -26.48
C GLY A 394 -17.51 2.69 -26.60
N PRO A 395 -16.52 1.79 -26.49
CA PRO A 395 -16.77 0.35 -26.72
C PRO A 395 -17.68 -0.28 -25.65
N THR A 396 -17.60 0.14 -24.42
CA THR A 396 -18.37 -0.45 -23.30
C THR A 396 -19.25 0.56 -22.57
N ILE A 397 -18.94 1.83 -22.69
CA ILE A 397 -19.67 2.93 -22.05
C ILE A 397 -19.86 4.08 -23.03
N THR A 398 -20.91 4.85 -22.79
CA THR A 398 -21.12 6.16 -23.43
C THR A 398 -20.90 7.27 -22.41
N LEU A 399 -20.10 8.26 -22.78
CA LEU A 399 -19.85 9.46 -21.99
C LEU A 399 -20.82 10.58 -22.42
N TYR A 400 -21.71 10.99 -21.52
CA TYR A 400 -22.55 12.17 -21.68
C TYR A 400 -21.89 13.36 -21.01
N GLU A 401 -21.40 14.31 -21.81
CA GLU A 401 -20.85 15.57 -21.33
C GLU A 401 -21.98 16.58 -21.24
N ILE A 402 -22.29 17.07 -20.04
CA ILE A 402 -23.35 18.04 -19.79
C ILE A 402 -22.76 19.38 -19.33
N VAL A 403 -23.38 20.46 -19.76
CA VAL A 403 -23.14 21.82 -19.27
C VAL A 403 -24.34 22.25 -18.44
N PRO A 404 -24.24 22.32 -17.11
CA PRO A 404 -25.33 22.80 -16.27
C PRO A 404 -25.53 24.33 -16.43
N GLN A 405 -26.74 24.82 -16.17
CA GLN A 405 -27.02 26.23 -16.13
C GLN A 405 -26.21 26.94 -15.04
N ALA A 406 -25.89 28.21 -15.27
CA ALA A 406 -25.13 29.02 -14.34
C ALA A 406 -25.79 29.05 -12.95
N GLY A 407 -24.97 28.87 -11.89
CA GLY A 407 -25.45 28.86 -10.50
C GLY A 407 -25.77 27.47 -9.94
N VAL A 408 -25.72 26.38 -10.73
CA VAL A 408 -25.89 25.03 -10.25
C VAL A 408 -24.60 24.54 -9.55
N ARG A 409 -24.73 24.09 -8.32
CA ARG A 409 -23.60 23.51 -7.57
C ARG A 409 -23.29 22.10 -8.10
N ILE A 410 -22.03 21.85 -8.42
CA ILE A 410 -21.55 20.54 -8.91
C ILE A 410 -21.88 19.38 -7.93
N SER A 411 -21.80 19.64 -6.62
CA SER A 411 -22.14 18.64 -5.59
C SER A 411 -23.59 18.18 -5.67
N LYS A 412 -24.52 19.03 -6.13
CA LYS A 412 -25.94 18.66 -6.30
C LYS A 412 -26.09 17.60 -7.37
N ILE A 413 -25.36 17.73 -8.48
CA ILE A 413 -25.39 16.74 -9.58
C ILE A 413 -24.71 15.43 -9.16
N ARG A 414 -23.56 15.53 -8.46
CA ARG A 414 -22.85 14.33 -8.00
C ARG A 414 -23.67 13.47 -7.04
N ASN A 415 -24.47 14.08 -6.20
CA ASN A 415 -25.33 13.37 -5.24
C ASN A 415 -26.55 12.69 -5.88
N LEU A 416 -26.82 12.95 -7.16
CA LEU A 416 -27.90 12.31 -7.93
C LEU A 416 -27.41 11.09 -8.74
N GLU A 417 -26.22 10.59 -8.46
CA GLU A 417 -25.64 9.46 -9.17
C GLU A 417 -26.54 8.23 -9.14
N ASP A 418 -27.04 7.86 -7.95
CA ASP A 418 -27.93 6.71 -7.79
C ASP A 418 -29.31 6.93 -8.44
N ASP A 419 -29.86 8.14 -8.39
CA ASP A 419 -31.14 8.51 -9.00
C ASP A 419 -31.06 8.44 -10.54
N ILE A 420 -29.96 8.93 -11.11
CA ILE A 420 -29.71 8.86 -12.55
C ILE A 420 -29.48 7.39 -12.98
N ALA A 421 -28.72 6.61 -12.21
CA ALA A 421 -28.50 5.19 -12.49
C ALA A 421 -29.83 4.41 -12.49
N LEU A 422 -30.70 4.67 -11.52
CA LEU A 422 -32.02 4.07 -11.43
C LEU A 422 -32.89 4.44 -12.64
N SER A 423 -32.93 5.72 -13.02
CA SER A 423 -33.69 6.22 -14.18
C SER A 423 -33.25 5.57 -15.49
N LEU A 424 -31.95 5.35 -15.65
CA LEU A 424 -31.34 4.70 -16.80
C LEU A 424 -31.46 3.17 -16.77
N SER A 425 -31.91 2.60 -15.63
CA SER A 425 -31.89 1.14 -15.38
C SER A 425 -30.49 0.55 -15.56
N ALA A 426 -29.45 1.34 -15.23
CA ALA A 426 -28.06 0.95 -15.35
C ALA A 426 -27.56 0.28 -14.06
N LEU A 427 -26.70 -0.73 -14.18
CA LEU A 427 -26.07 -1.42 -13.03
C LEU A 427 -25.17 -0.50 -12.19
N GLY A 428 -24.79 0.65 -12.72
CA GLY A 428 -24.02 1.70 -12.11
C GLY A 428 -23.60 2.71 -13.15
N ILE A 429 -23.49 3.96 -12.75
CA ILE A 429 -22.94 5.04 -13.56
C ILE A 429 -21.74 5.63 -12.81
N ARG A 430 -20.99 6.50 -13.47
CA ARG A 430 -19.92 7.26 -12.82
C ARG A 430 -20.00 8.71 -13.24
N ILE A 431 -20.01 9.62 -12.27
CA ILE A 431 -20.04 11.07 -12.52
C ILE A 431 -18.64 11.66 -12.31
N ILE A 432 -18.10 12.25 -13.39
CA ILE A 432 -16.83 13.00 -13.37
C ILE A 432 -17.16 14.48 -13.32
N ALA A 433 -16.98 15.11 -12.16
CA ALA A 433 -17.38 16.48 -11.96
C ALA A 433 -16.38 17.28 -11.08
N PRO A 434 -15.68 18.27 -11.65
CA PRO A 434 -15.65 18.66 -13.08
C PRO A 434 -14.80 17.72 -13.94
N MET A 435 -15.00 17.74 -15.25
CA MET A 435 -14.10 17.05 -16.19
C MET A 435 -12.76 17.80 -16.28
N PRO A 436 -11.63 17.10 -16.20
CA PRO A 436 -10.29 17.71 -16.29
C PRO A 436 -10.13 18.48 -17.61
N GLY A 437 -9.71 19.76 -17.49
CA GLY A 437 -9.49 20.63 -18.65
C GLY A 437 -10.73 21.11 -19.38
N LYS A 438 -11.95 20.74 -18.91
CA LYS A 438 -13.23 21.13 -19.50
C LYS A 438 -14.12 21.74 -18.41
N GLY A 439 -14.96 22.70 -18.79
CA GLY A 439 -15.99 23.28 -17.90
C GLY A 439 -17.29 22.43 -17.84
N THR A 440 -17.21 21.15 -18.17
CA THR A 440 -18.35 20.24 -18.29
C THR A 440 -18.36 19.19 -17.18
N ILE A 441 -19.50 18.50 -17.03
CA ILE A 441 -19.65 17.34 -16.14
C ILE A 441 -19.85 16.13 -17.04
N GLY A 442 -19.08 15.07 -16.83
CA GLY A 442 -19.21 13.80 -17.52
C GLY A 442 -20.07 12.81 -16.75
N ILE A 443 -21.02 12.18 -17.41
CA ILE A 443 -21.79 11.04 -16.90
C ILE A 443 -21.47 9.83 -17.77
N GLU A 444 -20.75 8.86 -17.21
CA GLU A 444 -20.40 7.62 -17.89
C GLU A 444 -21.52 6.58 -17.66
N VAL A 445 -22.17 6.17 -18.74
CA VAL A 445 -23.29 5.22 -18.73
C VAL A 445 -22.89 3.95 -19.45
N PRO A 446 -23.08 2.75 -18.88
CA PRO A 446 -22.85 1.48 -19.56
C PRO A 446 -23.73 1.34 -20.80
N ASN A 447 -23.15 0.87 -21.91
CA ASN A 447 -23.91 0.51 -23.11
C ASN A 447 -24.76 -0.74 -22.83
N LYS A 448 -25.94 -0.84 -23.38
CA LYS A 448 -26.79 -2.05 -23.27
C LYS A 448 -26.09 -3.29 -23.82
N GLU A 449 -25.38 -3.14 -24.94
CA GLU A 449 -24.57 -4.17 -25.56
C GLU A 449 -23.08 -3.75 -25.63
N PRO A 450 -22.28 -4.03 -24.60
CA PRO A 450 -20.86 -3.67 -24.59
C PRO A 450 -20.08 -4.49 -25.64
N GLN A 451 -19.19 -3.81 -26.36
CA GLN A 451 -18.28 -4.43 -27.33
C GLN A 451 -17.05 -5.02 -26.66
N ILE A 452 -16.58 -6.18 -27.16
CA ILE A 452 -15.32 -6.78 -26.73
C ILE A 452 -14.18 -6.10 -27.48
N VAL A 453 -13.25 -5.51 -26.74
CA VAL A 453 -11.99 -5.01 -27.30
C VAL A 453 -11.03 -6.19 -27.43
N SER A 454 -10.79 -6.69 -28.64
CA SER A 454 -9.88 -7.81 -28.88
C SER A 454 -8.41 -7.38 -28.75
N MET A 455 -7.55 -8.26 -28.24
CA MET A 455 -6.10 -8.03 -28.22
C MET A 455 -5.55 -7.89 -29.63
N GLN A 456 -6.12 -8.64 -30.59
CA GLN A 456 -5.78 -8.53 -32.02
C GLN A 456 -5.97 -7.10 -32.53
N SER A 457 -7.12 -6.45 -32.27
CA SER A 457 -7.39 -5.09 -32.75
C SER A 457 -6.45 -4.04 -32.13
N VAL A 458 -5.96 -4.31 -30.92
CA VAL A 458 -5.06 -3.40 -30.21
C VAL A 458 -3.63 -3.55 -30.71
N ILE A 459 -3.14 -4.79 -30.86
CA ILE A 459 -1.77 -5.04 -31.34
C ILE A 459 -1.64 -4.70 -32.83
N SER A 460 -2.66 -4.94 -33.66
CA SER A 460 -2.64 -4.60 -35.09
C SER A 460 -2.78 -3.09 -35.37
N SER A 461 -3.11 -2.31 -34.37
CA SER A 461 -3.23 -0.86 -34.54
C SER A 461 -1.91 -0.22 -35.00
N ARG A 462 -2.02 0.74 -35.90
CA ARG A 462 -0.86 1.51 -36.39
C ARG A 462 -0.08 2.13 -35.25
N ARG A 463 -0.77 2.64 -34.23
CA ARG A 463 -0.17 3.24 -33.04
C ARG A 463 0.74 2.29 -32.27
N PHE A 464 0.38 0.98 -32.17
CA PHE A 464 1.23 -0.02 -31.52
C PHE A 464 2.38 -0.46 -32.43
N GLN A 465 2.10 -0.66 -33.72
CA GLN A 465 3.11 -1.12 -34.66
C GLN A 465 4.24 -0.10 -34.87
N GLU A 466 3.93 1.19 -34.93
CA GLU A 466 4.90 2.26 -35.17
C GLU A 466 5.51 2.84 -33.85
N CYS A 467 5.12 2.35 -32.66
CA CYS A 467 5.66 2.93 -31.42
C CYS A 467 7.13 2.56 -31.17
N ASP A 468 7.93 3.55 -30.79
CA ASP A 468 9.36 3.43 -30.47
C ASP A 468 9.64 3.27 -28.97
N TYR A 469 8.69 2.70 -28.24
CA TYR A 469 8.86 2.49 -26.80
C TYR A 469 9.81 1.33 -26.50
N ASP A 470 10.61 1.49 -25.44
CA ASP A 470 11.55 0.44 -25.03
C ASP A 470 10.82 -0.80 -24.50
N LEU A 471 9.72 -0.64 -23.74
CA LEU A 471 8.85 -1.73 -23.30
C LEU A 471 7.38 -1.34 -23.50
N PRO A 472 6.85 -1.43 -24.74
CA PRO A 472 5.48 -1.03 -25.03
C PRO A 472 4.46 -2.01 -24.45
N VAL A 473 3.52 -1.48 -23.70
CA VAL A 473 2.38 -2.21 -23.15
C VAL A 473 1.09 -1.59 -23.69
N ALA A 474 0.34 -2.38 -24.45
CA ALA A 474 -0.97 -2.01 -24.97
C ALA A 474 -2.06 -2.60 -24.10
N LEU A 475 -2.79 -1.75 -23.36
CA LEU A 475 -3.77 -2.20 -22.38
C LEU A 475 -5.18 -2.38 -22.94
N GLY A 476 -5.53 -1.68 -24.01
CA GLY A 476 -6.90 -1.70 -24.54
C GLY A 476 -7.30 -0.39 -25.18
N LYS A 477 -8.58 -0.05 -25.14
CA LYS A 477 -9.12 1.17 -25.73
C LYS A 477 -9.72 2.10 -24.68
N THR A 478 -9.55 3.41 -24.90
CA THR A 478 -10.17 4.47 -24.08
C THR A 478 -11.66 4.62 -24.43
N ILE A 479 -12.35 5.50 -23.71
CA ILE A 479 -13.74 5.88 -24.02
C ILE A 479 -13.86 6.47 -25.42
N THR A 480 -12.81 7.15 -25.91
CA THR A 480 -12.76 7.73 -27.26
C THR A 480 -12.37 6.70 -28.33
N ASN A 481 -12.37 5.42 -28.01
CA ASN A 481 -12.01 4.30 -28.87
C ASN A 481 -10.54 4.31 -29.35
N GLU A 482 -9.67 5.14 -28.76
CA GLU A 482 -8.26 5.19 -29.06
C GLU A 482 -7.52 4.07 -28.32
N VAL A 483 -6.55 3.44 -28.99
CA VAL A 483 -5.69 2.44 -28.36
C VAL A 483 -4.78 3.10 -27.34
N PHE A 484 -4.83 2.61 -26.10
CA PHE A 484 -4.00 3.10 -25.01
C PHE A 484 -2.73 2.25 -24.86
N ILE A 485 -1.60 2.91 -25.07
CA ILE A 485 -0.26 2.30 -24.99
C ILE A 485 0.59 3.13 -24.06
N PHE A 486 1.35 2.47 -23.19
CA PHE A 486 2.35 3.14 -22.37
C PHE A 486 3.69 2.40 -22.39
N ASP A 487 4.75 3.12 -22.05
CA ASP A 487 6.09 2.56 -21.92
C ASP A 487 6.35 2.17 -20.47
N LEU A 488 6.56 0.88 -20.20
CA LEU A 488 6.85 0.38 -18.86
C LEU A 488 8.17 0.94 -18.32
N THR A 489 9.11 1.36 -19.16
CA THR A 489 10.37 1.98 -18.72
C THR A 489 10.17 3.39 -18.15
N LYS A 490 9.16 4.12 -18.65
CA LYS A 490 8.78 5.44 -18.15
C LYS A 490 7.92 5.34 -16.88
N MET A 491 7.14 4.25 -16.76
CA MET A 491 6.34 3.88 -15.58
C MET A 491 6.90 2.59 -14.97
N PRO A 492 8.04 2.64 -14.29
CA PRO A 492 8.90 1.47 -14.08
C PRO A 492 8.26 0.36 -13.25
N HIS A 493 7.26 0.69 -12.42
CA HIS A 493 6.60 -0.26 -11.54
C HIS A 493 5.09 0.00 -11.57
N LEU A 494 4.34 -1.07 -11.81
CA LEU A 494 2.89 -1.05 -11.95
C LEU A 494 2.23 -1.89 -10.85
N LEU A 495 1.30 -1.27 -10.14
CA LEU A 495 0.39 -1.95 -9.21
C LEU A 495 -0.93 -2.26 -9.93
N VAL A 496 -1.33 -3.52 -9.95
CA VAL A 496 -2.59 -4.00 -10.53
C VAL A 496 -3.49 -4.55 -9.42
N ALA A 497 -4.71 -4.08 -9.31
CA ALA A 497 -5.63 -4.64 -8.32
C ALA A 497 -7.07 -4.72 -8.84
N GLY A 498 -7.86 -5.65 -8.29
CA GLY A 498 -9.26 -5.82 -8.67
C GLY A 498 -9.86 -7.06 -8.02
N ALA A 499 -11.19 -7.08 -7.87
CA ALA A 499 -11.88 -8.24 -7.32
C ALA A 499 -11.80 -9.45 -8.28
N THR A 500 -12.01 -10.63 -7.74
CA THR A 500 -11.98 -11.89 -8.50
C THR A 500 -12.98 -11.85 -9.68
N GLY A 501 -12.56 -12.29 -10.86
CA GLY A 501 -13.38 -12.33 -12.06
C GLY A 501 -13.64 -10.97 -12.74
N GLN A 502 -13.00 -9.89 -12.29
CA GLN A 502 -13.20 -8.54 -12.85
C GLN A 502 -12.23 -8.15 -13.98
N GLY A 503 -11.26 -9.04 -14.31
CA GLY A 503 -10.36 -8.85 -15.45
C GLY A 503 -8.88 -8.72 -15.08
N LYS A 504 -8.47 -8.90 -13.81
CA LYS A 504 -7.07 -8.82 -13.37
C LYS A 504 -6.15 -9.73 -14.19
N SER A 505 -6.49 -11.01 -14.31
CA SER A 505 -5.71 -12.00 -15.07
C SER A 505 -5.63 -11.67 -16.56
N VAL A 506 -6.75 -11.21 -17.14
CA VAL A 506 -6.79 -10.72 -18.53
C VAL A 506 -5.84 -9.53 -18.71
N GLY A 507 -5.83 -8.59 -17.76
CA GLY A 507 -4.92 -7.45 -17.80
C GLY A 507 -3.43 -7.85 -17.70
N LEU A 508 -3.09 -8.82 -16.86
CA LEU A 508 -1.73 -9.35 -16.78
C LEU A 508 -1.34 -10.06 -18.08
N ASN A 509 -2.24 -10.85 -18.64
CA ASN A 509 -2.02 -11.50 -19.94
C ASN A 509 -1.89 -10.48 -21.08
N ALA A 510 -2.67 -9.40 -21.07
CA ALA A 510 -2.52 -8.31 -22.05
C ALA A 510 -1.16 -7.62 -21.97
N ILE A 511 -0.63 -7.40 -20.75
CA ILE A 511 0.73 -6.85 -20.53
C ILE A 511 1.77 -7.79 -21.10
N ILE A 512 1.75 -9.07 -20.71
CA ILE A 512 2.74 -10.08 -21.16
C ILE A 512 2.67 -10.25 -22.68
N THR A 513 1.45 -10.41 -23.24
CA THR A 513 1.25 -10.56 -24.68
C THR A 513 1.79 -9.37 -25.47
N SER A 514 1.52 -8.13 -25.02
CA SER A 514 2.09 -6.91 -25.64
C SER A 514 3.61 -6.98 -25.76
N LEU A 515 4.28 -7.40 -24.68
CA LEU A 515 5.73 -7.51 -24.64
C LEU A 515 6.26 -8.63 -25.55
N LEU A 516 5.59 -9.80 -25.60
CA LEU A 516 5.96 -10.93 -26.45
C LEU A 516 5.82 -10.63 -27.95
N TYR A 517 4.88 -9.75 -28.34
CA TYR A 517 4.71 -9.34 -29.74
C TYR A 517 5.71 -8.29 -30.22
N LYS A 518 6.41 -7.60 -29.30
CA LYS A 518 7.25 -6.44 -29.66
C LYS A 518 8.74 -6.62 -29.31
N LYS A 519 9.08 -7.45 -28.31
CA LYS A 519 10.45 -7.59 -27.80
C LYS A 519 11.04 -8.95 -28.10
N HIS A 520 12.27 -8.93 -28.62
CA HIS A 520 13.03 -10.13 -28.89
C HIS A 520 13.52 -10.79 -27.57
N PRO A 521 13.68 -12.13 -27.50
CA PRO A 521 14.15 -12.81 -26.30
C PRO A 521 15.51 -12.34 -25.77
N SER A 522 16.38 -11.83 -26.64
CA SER A 522 17.67 -11.24 -26.23
C SER A 522 17.53 -9.85 -25.58
N GLU A 523 16.45 -9.15 -25.86
CA GLU A 523 16.24 -7.77 -25.37
C GLU A 523 15.51 -7.73 -24.04
N MET A 524 14.70 -8.77 -23.73
CA MET A 524 13.86 -8.80 -22.53
C MET A 524 13.81 -10.21 -21.92
N LYS A 525 13.86 -10.25 -20.58
CA LYS A 525 13.61 -11.46 -19.79
C LYS A 525 12.49 -11.20 -18.79
N MET A 526 11.80 -12.26 -18.38
CA MET A 526 10.69 -12.20 -17.43
C MET A 526 10.93 -13.13 -16.25
N VAL A 527 10.57 -12.66 -15.05
CA VAL A 527 10.46 -13.48 -13.84
C VAL A 527 8.98 -13.55 -13.48
N LEU A 528 8.40 -14.74 -13.56
CA LEU A 528 6.99 -14.96 -13.29
C LEU A 528 6.79 -15.65 -11.95
N ILE A 529 6.03 -15.02 -11.07
CA ILE A 529 5.76 -15.48 -9.71
C ILE A 529 4.26 -15.70 -9.55
N ASP A 530 3.87 -16.96 -9.36
CA ASP A 530 2.47 -17.40 -9.22
C ASP A 530 2.32 -18.37 -8.05
N PRO A 531 2.06 -17.88 -6.83
CA PRO A 531 1.93 -18.72 -5.64
C PRO A 531 0.72 -19.67 -5.70
N LYS A 532 -0.25 -19.42 -6.60
CA LYS A 532 -1.45 -20.25 -6.76
C LYS A 532 -1.34 -21.31 -7.84
N MET A 533 -0.32 -21.25 -8.70
CA MET A 533 -0.11 -22.16 -9.84
C MET A 533 -1.25 -22.17 -10.86
N VAL A 534 -1.96 -21.05 -11.05
CA VAL A 534 -3.18 -21.00 -11.88
C VAL A 534 -2.97 -20.18 -13.14
N GLU A 535 -2.36 -19.00 -13.02
CA GLU A 535 -2.39 -17.99 -14.08
C GLU A 535 -1.19 -18.09 -15.04
N PHE A 536 0.02 -18.37 -14.53
CA PHE A 536 1.24 -18.28 -15.33
C PHE A 536 1.81 -19.61 -15.81
N ASN A 537 1.23 -20.74 -15.40
CA ASN A 537 1.74 -22.05 -15.80
C ASN A 537 1.79 -22.26 -17.33
N ILE A 538 0.89 -21.60 -18.07
CA ILE A 538 0.83 -21.60 -19.54
C ILE A 538 2.12 -21.04 -20.19
N TYR A 539 2.84 -20.15 -19.50
CA TYR A 539 4.10 -19.56 -19.97
C TYR A 539 5.32 -20.44 -19.71
N SER A 540 5.21 -21.60 -19.07
CA SER A 540 6.34 -22.51 -18.86
C SER A 540 7.01 -22.95 -20.15
N THR A 541 6.26 -23.04 -21.25
CA THR A 541 6.76 -23.43 -22.56
C THR A 541 7.76 -22.44 -23.17
N ILE A 542 7.75 -21.16 -22.78
CA ILE A 542 8.67 -20.13 -23.26
C ILE A 542 9.92 -19.97 -22.37
N GLU A 543 10.18 -20.92 -21.48
CA GLU A 543 11.27 -20.89 -20.51
C GLU A 543 12.61 -20.54 -21.18
N LYS A 544 12.99 -21.27 -22.21
CA LYS A 544 14.26 -21.11 -22.93
C LYS A 544 14.38 -19.81 -23.74
N HIS A 545 13.30 -19.06 -23.88
CA HIS A 545 13.30 -17.81 -24.64
C HIS A 545 13.30 -16.59 -23.74
N TYR A 546 12.30 -16.50 -22.86
CA TYR A 546 12.01 -15.29 -22.14
C TYR A 546 12.15 -15.37 -20.60
N LEU A 547 12.17 -16.59 -20.03
CA LEU A 547 12.13 -16.67 -18.57
C LEU A 547 13.52 -16.62 -17.94
N ALA A 548 13.56 -16.01 -16.75
CA ALA A 548 14.71 -15.97 -15.88
C ALA A 548 14.38 -16.70 -14.57
N LYS A 549 15.32 -17.53 -14.10
CA LYS A 549 15.18 -18.32 -12.87
C LYS A 549 16.49 -18.46 -12.12
N LEU A 550 16.45 -18.95 -10.90
CA LEU A 550 17.65 -19.36 -10.17
C LEU A 550 18.26 -20.62 -10.83
N PRO A 551 19.58 -20.80 -10.82
CA PRO A 551 20.23 -21.93 -11.47
C PRO A 551 19.73 -23.30 -10.99
N ASP A 552 19.48 -23.46 -9.70
CA ASP A 552 19.07 -24.73 -9.08
C ASP A 552 17.55 -24.99 -9.16
N GLU A 553 16.79 -24.12 -9.79
CA GLU A 553 15.34 -24.26 -9.90
C GLU A 553 14.95 -25.14 -11.08
N GLU A 554 14.15 -26.20 -10.83
CA GLU A 554 13.60 -27.01 -11.92
C GLU A 554 12.55 -26.25 -12.73
N LYS A 555 11.67 -25.53 -12.06
CA LYS A 555 10.53 -24.80 -12.66
C LYS A 555 10.88 -23.34 -12.93
N ALA A 556 10.54 -22.87 -14.11
CA ALA A 556 10.72 -21.46 -14.46
C ALA A 556 9.67 -20.52 -13.85
N ILE A 557 8.49 -21.04 -13.50
CA ILE A 557 7.45 -20.32 -12.80
C ILE A 557 7.63 -20.54 -11.29
N ILE A 558 7.82 -19.46 -10.55
CA ILE A 558 8.13 -19.53 -9.12
C ILE A 558 6.85 -19.57 -8.31
N THR A 559 6.68 -20.63 -7.54
CA THR A 559 5.43 -20.91 -6.81
C THR A 559 5.62 -20.98 -5.30
N ASP A 560 6.79 -21.36 -4.83
CA ASP A 560 7.13 -21.47 -3.41
C ASP A 560 7.59 -20.13 -2.84
N VAL A 561 7.07 -19.76 -1.66
CA VAL A 561 7.35 -18.48 -1.01
C VAL A 561 8.82 -18.30 -0.63
N THR A 562 9.48 -19.39 -0.22
CA THR A 562 10.92 -19.37 0.12
C THR A 562 11.74 -19.08 -1.14
N LYS A 563 11.40 -19.73 -2.25
CA LYS A 563 12.03 -19.49 -3.55
C LYS A 563 11.75 -18.09 -4.09
N VAL A 564 10.56 -17.55 -3.85
CA VAL A 564 10.24 -16.13 -4.15
C VAL A 564 11.20 -15.20 -3.41
N THR A 565 11.42 -15.43 -2.11
CA THR A 565 12.34 -14.61 -1.30
C THR A 565 13.77 -14.71 -1.84
N GLN A 566 14.25 -15.90 -2.15
CA GLN A 566 15.57 -16.14 -2.76
C GLN A 566 15.71 -15.43 -4.12
N THR A 567 14.70 -15.55 -4.98
CA THR A 567 14.68 -14.87 -6.30
C THR A 567 14.68 -13.34 -6.17
N LEU A 568 13.92 -12.77 -5.24
CA LEU A 568 13.91 -11.32 -5.01
C LEU A 568 15.27 -10.82 -4.49
N ASN A 569 15.92 -11.59 -3.63
CA ASN A 569 17.29 -11.29 -3.17
C ASN A 569 18.29 -11.38 -4.32
N SER A 570 18.18 -12.40 -5.18
CA SER A 570 18.97 -12.57 -6.39
C SER A 570 18.78 -11.39 -7.37
N LEU A 571 17.54 -10.97 -7.60
CA LEU A 571 17.24 -9.78 -8.40
C LEU A 571 17.83 -8.48 -7.80
N THR A 572 17.89 -8.40 -6.48
CA THR A 572 18.53 -7.27 -5.80
C THR A 572 20.05 -7.28 -6.06
N LYS A 573 20.67 -8.45 -6.06
CA LYS A 573 22.10 -8.61 -6.42
C LYS A 573 22.33 -8.27 -7.89
N GLU A 574 21.55 -8.83 -8.82
CA GLU A 574 21.64 -8.48 -10.26
C GLU A 574 21.51 -6.98 -10.48
N MET A 575 20.62 -6.31 -9.74
CA MET A 575 20.47 -4.85 -9.77
C MET A 575 21.77 -4.15 -9.36
N ASP A 576 22.38 -4.57 -8.25
CA ASP A 576 23.62 -3.97 -7.74
C ASP A 576 24.79 -4.24 -8.71
N ASP A 577 24.92 -5.47 -9.25
CA ASP A 577 25.92 -5.85 -10.26
C ASP A 577 25.76 -5.00 -11.54
N ARG A 578 24.52 -4.77 -11.99
CA ARG A 578 24.25 -3.87 -13.13
C ARG A 578 24.68 -2.44 -12.85
N TYR A 579 24.45 -1.93 -11.64
CA TYR A 579 24.92 -0.60 -11.26
C TYR A 579 26.44 -0.49 -11.32
N GLU A 580 27.17 -1.51 -10.91
CA GLU A 580 28.64 -1.54 -11.06
C GLU A 580 29.07 -1.46 -12.53
N LEU A 581 28.38 -2.19 -13.42
CA LEU A 581 28.66 -2.13 -14.86
C LEU A 581 28.34 -0.76 -15.45
N LEU A 582 27.24 -0.10 -15.03
CA LEU A 582 26.92 1.26 -15.45
C LEU A 582 28.00 2.26 -14.99
N MET A 583 28.48 2.13 -13.74
CA MET A 583 29.55 2.97 -13.21
C MET A 583 30.86 2.77 -13.98
N LYS A 584 31.26 1.53 -14.25
CA LYS A 584 32.46 1.20 -15.05
C LYS A 584 32.36 1.74 -16.49
N ALA A 585 31.16 1.78 -17.05
CA ALA A 585 30.90 2.30 -18.39
C ALA A 585 30.69 3.83 -18.42
N HIS A 586 30.66 4.51 -17.27
CA HIS A 586 30.37 5.94 -17.15
C HIS A 586 29.05 6.35 -17.82
N VAL A 587 27.95 5.63 -17.55
CA VAL A 587 26.60 5.90 -18.05
C VAL A 587 25.59 5.85 -16.92
N ARG A 588 24.40 6.42 -17.16
CA ARG A 588 23.35 6.55 -16.14
C ARG A 588 22.21 5.55 -16.31
N THR A 589 22.00 5.03 -17.52
CA THR A 589 20.86 4.20 -17.86
C THR A 589 21.28 2.95 -18.62
N LEU A 590 20.45 1.90 -18.54
CA LEU A 590 20.64 0.66 -19.30
C LEU A 590 20.69 0.92 -20.80
N LYS A 591 19.85 1.81 -21.32
CA LYS A 591 19.78 2.15 -22.73
C LYS A 591 21.13 2.71 -23.22
N GLU A 592 21.67 3.73 -22.54
CA GLU A 592 22.99 4.30 -22.84
C GLU A 592 24.11 3.24 -22.76
N TYR A 593 24.01 2.32 -21.81
CA TYR A 593 24.97 1.23 -21.65
C TYR A 593 24.93 0.28 -22.85
N ASN A 594 23.74 -0.20 -23.19
CA ASN A 594 23.55 -1.12 -24.31
C ASN A 594 23.94 -0.47 -25.65
N ASP A 595 23.62 0.82 -25.84
CA ASP A 595 24.06 1.57 -27.04
C ASP A 595 25.58 1.63 -27.15
N LYS A 596 26.31 1.83 -26.04
CA LYS A 596 27.77 1.76 -26.03
C LYS A 596 28.28 0.35 -26.28
N PHE A 597 27.61 -0.68 -25.73
CA PHE A 597 28.01 -2.06 -25.92
C PHE A 597 27.79 -2.50 -27.36
N VAL A 598 26.65 -2.18 -27.96
CA VAL A 598 26.34 -2.46 -29.38
C VAL A 598 27.39 -1.84 -30.29
N LYS A 599 27.78 -0.60 -30.05
CA LYS A 599 28.85 0.11 -30.78
C LYS A 599 30.27 -0.37 -30.44
N ARG A 600 30.43 -1.51 -29.74
CA ARG A 600 31.67 -2.09 -29.28
C ARG A 600 32.63 -1.14 -28.52
N ARG A 601 32.06 -0.16 -27.81
CA ARG A 601 32.85 0.78 -27.00
C ARG A 601 33.12 0.26 -25.58
N LEU A 602 32.62 -0.93 -25.24
CA LEU A 602 32.83 -1.61 -23.96
C LEU A 602 33.52 -2.94 -24.19
N ASN A 603 34.57 -3.23 -23.41
CA ASN A 603 35.36 -4.47 -23.59
C ASN A 603 34.74 -5.61 -22.79
N PRO A 604 34.29 -6.74 -23.42
CA PRO A 604 33.75 -7.91 -22.74
C PRO A 604 34.72 -8.55 -21.75
N GLU A 605 36.04 -8.53 -22.03
CA GLU A 605 37.09 -9.09 -21.15
C GLU A 605 37.14 -8.37 -19.77
N LYS A 606 36.62 -7.17 -19.68
CA LYS A 606 36.44 -6.41 -18.41
C LYS A 606 35.13 -6.70 -17.72
N GLY A 607 34.42 -7.76 -18.14
CA GLY A 607 33.14 -8.19 -17.57
C GLY A 607 31.92 -7.44 -18.13
N HIS A 608 32.08 -6.60 -19.15
CA HIS A 608 30.95 -5.97 -19.82
C HIS A 608 30.18 -7.00 -20.67
N ARG A 609 28.85 -6.96 -20.55
CA ARG A 609 27.91 -7.82 -21.28
C ARG A 609 26.71 -7.02 -21.75
N TYR A 610 26.04 -7.48 -22.80
CA TYR A 610 24.73 -6.94 -23.14
C TYR A 610 23.73 -7.28 -22.03
N MET A 611 22.93 -6.31 -21.61
CA MET A 611 21.98 -6.49 -20.50
C MET A 611 20.54 -6.38 -21.01
N PRO A 612 19.77 -7.48 -21.02
CA PRO A 612 18.34 -7.41 -21.36
C PRO A 612 17.56 -6.67 -20.26
N TYR A 613 16.41 -6.09 -20.63
CA TYR A 613 15.41 -5.67 -19.64
C TYR A 613 14.92 -6.88 -18.85
N ILE A 614 14.61 -6.69 -17.57
CA ILE A 614 13.99 -7.72 -16.72
C ILE A 614 12.64 -7.22 -16.24
N VAL A 615 11.58 -7.97 -16.55
CA VAL A 615 10.22 -7.67 -16.11
C VAL A 615 9.78 -8.74 -15.12
N VAL A 616 9.56 -8.34 -13.87
CA VAL A 616 9.07 -9.22 -12.80
C VAL A 616 7.56 -9.07 -12.73
N VAL A 617 6.82 -10.17 -12.84
CA VAL A 617 5.35 -10.16 -12.75
C VAL A 617 4.92 -11.08 -11.61
N ILE A 618 4.15 -10.51 -10.67
CA ILE A 618 3.61 -11.23 -9.50
C ILE A 618 2.10 -11.25 -9.62
N ASP A 619 1.48 -12.44 -9.70
CA ASP A 619 0.03 -12.57 -9.84
C ASP A 619 -0.74 -12.21 -8.57
N GLU A 620 -0.32 -12.73 -7.41
CA GLU A 620 -1.00 -12.45 -6.14
C GLU A 620 0.00 -12.06 -5.04
N PHE A 621 0.29 -10.78 -5.00
CA PHE A 621 1.20 -10.20 -4.02
C PHE A 621 0.66 -10.33 -2.57
N GLY A 622 -0.68 -10.33 -2.43
CA GLY A 622 -1.32 -10.45 -1.13
C GLY A 622 -0.97 -11.74 -0.40
N ASP A 623 -0.94 -12.86 -1.10
CA ASP A 623 -0.63 -14.16 -0.48
C ASP A 623 0.84 -14.24 -0.04
N LEU A 624 1.75 -13.64 -0.79
CA LEU A 624 3.16 -13.55 -0.45
C LEU A 624 3.40 -12.71 0.81
N ILE A 625 2.79 -11.52 0.89
CA ILE A 625 2.92 -10.63 2.05
C ILE A 625 2.30 -11.24 3.30
N MET A 626 1.18 -11.95 3.17
CA MET A 626 0.54 -12.61 4.31
C MET A 626 1.38 -13.76 4.87
N THR A 627 2.22 -14.40 4.05
CA THR A 627 3.04 -15.55 4.44
C THR A 627 4.41 -15.12 4.96
N ALA A 628 5.15 -14.30 4.22
CA ALA A 628 6.55 -13.94 4.54
C ALA A 628 6.74 -12.45 4.89
N GLY A 629 5.68 -11.64 4.83
CA GLY A 629 5.67 -10.27 5.35
C GLY A 629 6.84 -9.41 4.90
N LYS A 630 7.67 -8.98 5.87
CA LYS A 630 8.80 -8.06 5.61
C LYS A 630 9.92 -8.66 4.78
N GLU A 631 10.10 -9.98 4.77
CA GLU A 631 11.16 -10.64 3.99
C GLU A 631 10.95 -10.46 2.49
N ILE A 632 9.70 -10.32 2.06
CA ILE A 632 9.33 -10.04 0.67
C ILE A 632 9.16 -8.54 0.43
N GLU A 633 8.56 -7.79 1.36
CA GLU A 633 8.33 -6.36 1.19
C GLU A 633 9.64 -5.57 1.03
N MET A 634 10.68 -5.92 1.79
CA MET A 634 11.96 -5.20 1.76
C MET A 634 12.69 -5.31 0.41
N PRO A 635 12.92 -6.49 -0.18
CA PRO A 635 13.53 -6.61 -1.50
C PRO A 635 12.68 -5.92 -2.59
N ILE A 636 11.35 -6.09 -2.57
CA ILE A 636 10.45 -5.43 -3.53
C ILE A 636 10.59 -3.91 -3.44
N ALA A 637 10.56 -3.34 -2.23
CA ALA A 637 10.73 -1.91 -2.03
C ALA A 637 12.11 -1.42 -2.53
N ARG A 638 13.19 -2.19 -2.29
CA ARG A 638 14.54 -1.85 -2.74
C ARG A 638 14.64 -1.85 -4.27
N ILE A 639 14.11 -2.88 -4.92
CA ILE A 639 14.04 -2.96 -6.38
C ILE A 639 13.22 -1.80 -6.93
N ALA A 640 12.02 -1.56 -6.39
CA ALA A 640 11.13 -0.50 -6.87
C ALA A 640 11.72 0.91 -6.70
N GLN A 641 12.59 1.14 -5.71
CA GLN A 641 13.27 2.43 -5.53
C GLN A 641 14.43 2.66 -6.49
N LYS A 642 15.14 1.61 -6.89
CA LYS A 642 16.44 1.77 -7.57
C LYS A 642 16.49 1.14 -8.95
N ALA A 643 15.71 0.14 -9.28
CA ALA A 643 15.93 -0.72 -10.45
C ALA A 643 15.61 -0.07 -11.81
N ARG A 644 14.93 1.07 -11.85
CA ARG A 644 14.58 1.78 -13.10
C ARG A 644 15.78 2.04 -14.01
N ALA A 645 16.86 2.56 -13.45
CA ALA A 645 18.05 2.93 -14.24
C ALA A 645 18.75 1.72 -14.86
N VAL A 646 18.67 0.56 -14.20
CA VAL A 646 19.28 -0.69 -14.63
C VAL A 646 18.34 -1.59 -15.45
N GLY A 647 17.17 -1.07 -15.86
CA GLY A 647 16.23 -1.74 -16.75
C GLY A 647 15.49 -2.92 -16.11
N MET A 648 15.21 -2.85 -14.82
CA MET A 648 14.39 -3.85 -14.14
C MET A 648 13.06 -3.21 -13.74
N HIS A 649 11.97 -3.86 -14.11
CA HIS A 649 10.62 -3.36 -13.94
C HIS A 649 9.75 -4.39 -13.24
N MET A 650 8.76 -3.94 -12.48
CA MET A 650 7.94 -4.82 -11.67
C MET A 650 6.46 -4.54 -11.86
N VAL A 651 5.69 -5.60 -12.09
CA VAL A 651 4.23 -5.59 -12.13
C VAL A 651 3.75 -6.46 -10.98
N ILE A 652 3.16 -5.85 -9.95
CA ILE A 652 2.60 -6.58 -8.83
C ILE A 652 1.08 -6.54 -8.90
N ALA A 653 0.43 -7.69 -8.75
CA ALA A 653 -1.02 -7.77 -8.78
C ALA A 653 -1.59 -8.35 -7.49
N THR A 654 -2.83 -7.97 -7.14
CA THR A 654 -3.55 -8.52 -5.99
C THR A 654 -5.05 -8.47 -6.18
N GLN A 655 -5.75 -9.49 -5.67
CA GLN A 655 -7.20 -9.53 -5.56
C GLN A 655 -7.70 -8.98 -4.21
N ARG A 656 -6.78 -8.71 -3.27
CA ARG A 656 -7.07 -8.24 -1.90
C ARG A 656 -6.49 -6.84 -1.65
N PRO A 657 -7.14 -5.77 -2.14
CA PRO A 657 -6.61 -4.42 -2.05
C PRO A 657 -6.80 -3.80 -0.65
N THR A 658 -6.23 -4.42 0.37
CA THR A 658 -6.27 -3.92 1.75
C THR A 658 -5.03 -3.11 2.09
N THR A 659 -5.12 -2.23 3.09
CA THR A 659 -4.00 -1.39 3.54
C THR A 659 -2.83 -2.19 4.12
N ASN A 660 -3.08 -3.42 4.58
CA ASN A 660 -2.05 -4.32 5.08
C ASN A 660 -1.21 -4.94 3.94
N ILE A 661 -1.78 -5.03 2.73
CA ILE A 661 -1.11 -5.55 1.53
C ILE A 661 -0.55 -4.40 0.70
N ILE A 662 -1.37 -3.40 0.39
CA ILE A 662 -0.96 -2.20 -0.33
C ILE A 662 -0.53 -1.15 0.69
N THR A 663 0.67 -1.33 1.24
CA THR A 663 1.26 -0.45 2.26
C THR A 663 1.65 0.91 1.69
N GLY A 664 1.91 1.89 2.56
CA GLY A 664 2.44 3.19 2.16
C GLY A 664 3.77 3.08 1.39
N THR A 665 4.63 2.13 1.76
CA THR A 665 5.90 1.84 1.08
C THR A 665 5.68 1.39 -0.36
N ILE A 666 4.74 0.48 -0.59
CA ILE A 666 4.38 0.00 -1.93
C ILE A 666 3.80 1.14 -2.76
N LYS A 667 2.85 1.91 -2.21
CA LYS A 667 2.22 3.03 -2.93
C LYS A 667 3.20 4.12 -3.35
N ALA A 668 4.20 4.42 -2.52
CA ALA A 668 5.22 5.42 -2.80
C ALA A 668 6.15 5.01 -3.97
N ASN A 669 6.38 3.70 -4.15
CA ASN A 669 7.33 3.18 -5.12
C ASN A 669 6.67 2.64 -6.41
N PHE A 670 5.33 2.48 -6.41
CA PHE A 670 4.55 2.08 -7.57
C PHE A 670 3.66 3.25 -8.04
N PRO A 671 4.21 4.16 -8.87
CA PRO A 671 3.50 5.37 -9.28
C PRO A 671 2.40 5.11 -10.31
N ALA A 672 2.54 4.07 -11.15
CA ALA A 672 1.52 3.62 -12.06
C ALA A 672 0.61 2.62 -11.36
N ARG A 673 -0.72 2.84 -11.46
CA ARG A 673 -1.69 1.98 -10.79
C ARG A 673 -2.86 1.67 -11.71
N MET A 674 -3.26 0.42 -11.74
CA MET A 674 -4.36 -0.10 -12.54
C MET A 674 -5.38 -0.76 -11.60
N ALA A 675 -6.58 -0.24 -11.58
CA ALA A 675 -7.68 -0.78 -10.79
C ALA A 675 -8.78 -1.29 -11.69
N PHE A 676 -9.02 -2.60 -11.67
CA PHE A 676 -10.25 -3.21 -12.14
C PHE A 676 -11.36 -2.99 -11.12
N ARG A 677 -12.59 -3.40 -11.46
CA ARG A 677 -13.71 -3.26 -10.53
C ARG A 677 -13.40 -3.87 -9.17
N VAL A 678 -13.71 -3.11 -8.11
CA VAL A 678 -13.69 -3.53 -6.71
C VAL A 678 -15.08 -3.35 -6.10
N THR A 679 -15.37 -4.03 -5.00
CA THR A 679 -16.66 -3.97 -4.34
C THR A 679 -16.83 -2.74 -3.46
N SER A 680 -15.75 -2.27 -2.86
CA SER A 680 -15.76 -1.17 -1.88
C SER A 680 -15.10 0.10 -2.43
N GLN A 681 -15.67 1.25 -2.07
CA GLN A 681 -15.03 2.54 -2.30
C GLN A 681 -13.71 2.68 -1.53
N ILE A 682 -13.59 2.00 -0.38
CA ILE A 682 -12.36 1.98 0.42
C ILE A 682 -11.24 1.28 -0.36
N ASP A 683 -11.54 0.16 -1.02
CA ASP A 683 -10.58 -0.56 -1.85
C ASP A 683 -10.10 0.31 -3.02
N SER A 684 -11.02 1.04 -3.67
CA SER A 684 -10.66 2.00 -4.71
C SER A 684 -9.67 3.04 -4.21
N ARG A 685 -9.90 3.61 -3.03
CA ARG A 685 -8.99 4.59 -2.40
C ARG A 685 -7.67 3.94 -1.98
N THR A 686 -7.70 2.69 -1.56
CA THR A 686 -6.46 1.97 -1.22
C THR A 686 -5.57 1.80 -2.44
N ILE A 687 -6.12 1.52 -3.61
CA ILE A 687 -5.36 1.33 -4.86
C ILE A 687 -4.98 2.69 -5.47
N LEU A 688 -5.97 3.54 -5.73
CA LEU A 688 -5.84 4.73 -6.60
C LEU A 688 -5.68 6.05 -5.83
N ASP A 689 -5.79 6.05 -4.50
CA ASP A 689 -5.98 7.24 -3.64
C ASP A 689 -7.27 8.02 -3.93
N MET A 690 -8.11 7.52 -4.85
CA MET A 690 -9.38 8.12 -5.30
C MET A 690 -10.49 7.07 -5.37
N SER A 691 -11.73 7.52 -5.28
CA SER A 691 -12.91 6.69 -5.57
C SER A 691 -13.12 6.53 -7.07
N GLY A 692 -13.85 5.49 -7.48
CA GLY A 692 -14.26 5.27 -8.87
C GLY A 692 -14.11 3.83 -9.35
N ALA A 693 -13.17 3.03 -8.81
CA ALA A 693 -13.02 1.64 -9.23
C ALA A 693 -14.20 0.75 -8.78
N ASN A 694 -14.94 1.15 -7.74
CA ASN A 694 -16.18 0.50 -7.32
C ASN A 694 -17.36 0.75 -8.28
N GLN A 695 -17.29 1.78 -9.11
CA GLN A 695 -18.31 2.19 -10.07
C GLN A 695 -18.07 1.61 -11.48
N LEU A 696 -17.02 0.83 -11.67
CA LEU A 696 -16.70 0.16 -12.94
C LEU A 696 -17.71 -0.96 -13.23
N ILE A 697 -17.88 -1.26 -14.52
CA ILE A 697 -18.81 -2.32 -14.97
C ILE A 697 -18.25 -3.70 -14.61
N GLY A 698 -16.92 -3.87 -14.60
CA GLY A 698 -16.23 -5.16 -14.55
C GLY A 698 -15.90 -5.67 -15.97
N ARG A 699 -15.60 -6.98 -16.10
CA ARG A 699 -15.26 -7.61 -17.39
C ARG A 699 -14.12 -6.90 -18.14
N GLY A 700 -13.08 -6.48 -17.41
CA GLY A 700 -11.93 -5.80 -17.99
C GLY A 700 -12.04 -4.27 -18.04
N ASP A 701 -13.14 -3.68 -17.59
CA ASP A 701 -13.24 -2.23 -17.40
C ASP A 701 -12.35 -1.81 -16.24
N MET A 702 -11.46 -0.86 -16.45
CA MET A 702 -10.44 -0.47 -15.47
C MET A 702 -10.16 1.02 -15.46
N LEU A 703 -9.62 1.49 -14.34
CA LEU A 703 -9.05 2.82 -14.20
C LEU A 703 -7.52 2.71 -14.13
N PHE A 704 -6.86 3.46 -15.00
CA PHE A 704 -5.42 3.58 -15.01
C PHE A 704 -5.02 4.95 -14.47
N SER A 705 -4.16 4.97 -13.43
CA SER A 705 -3.65 6.19 -12.81
C SER A 705 -2.18 6.36 -13.09
N GLN A 706 -1.83 7.54 -13.57
CA GLN A 706 -0.45 7.99 -13.72
C GLN A 706 -0.29 9.30 -12.95
N GLY A 707 0.10 9.20 -11.69
CA GLY A 707 0.16 10.36 -10.80
C GLY A 707 -1.23 10.96 -10.55
N SER A 708 -1.49 12.17 -11.05
CA SER A 708 -2.77 12.87 -10.87
C SER A 708 -3.80 12.56 -11.95
N THR A 709 -3.40 11.96 -13.06
CA THR A 709 -4.29 11.68 -14.20
C THR A 709 -4.92 10.31 -14.06
N LEU A 710 -6.25 10.25 -14.17
CA LEU A 710 -7.03 9.03 -14.15
C LEU A 710 -7.69 8.81 -15.51
N ILE A 711 -7.40 7.69 -16.13
CA ILE A 711 -7.94 7.33 -17.46
C ILE A 711 -8.75 6.05 -17.33
N ARG A 712 -9.96 6.04 -17.87
CA ARG A 712 -10.78 4.82 -17.96
C ARG A 712 -10.47 4.11 -19.27
N ILE A 713 -10.21 2.81 -19.17
CA ILE A 713 -9.78 1.96 -20.29
C ILE A 713 -10.56 0.66 -20.24
N GLN A 714 -11.10 0.23 -21.38
CA GLN A 714 -11.55 -1.14 -21.55
C GLN A 714 -10.35 -2.00 -21.90
N CYS A 715 -10.00 -2.95 -21.03
CA CYS A 715 -8.89 -3.87 -21.23
C CYS A 715 -9.06 -4.68 -22.50
N ALA A 716 -7.99 -4.85 -23.24
CA ALA A 716 -7.95 -5.76 -24.36
C ALA A 716 -8.16 -7.21 -23.86
N PHE A 717 -9.12 -7.88 -24.43
CA PHE A 717 -9.43 -9.25 -24.10
C PHE A 717 -8.52 -10.19 -24.89
N VAL A 718 -7.81 -11.03 -24.16
CA VAL A 718 -7.05 -12.17 -24.67
C VAL A 718 -7.48 -13.39 -23.87
N ASP A 719 -7.95 -14.40 -24.57
CA ASP A 719 -8.45 -15.63 -23.97
C ASP A 719 -7.29 -16.57 -23.61
N THR A 720 -7.49 -17.45 -22.63
CA THR A 720 -6.46 -18.42 -22.21
C THR A 720 -5.95 -19.30 -23.36
N PRO A 721 -6.80 -19.85 -24.24
CA PRO A 721 -6.35 -20.59 -25.43
C PRO A 721 -5.46 -19.77 -26.39
N GLU A 722 -5.75 -18.46 -26.57
CA GLU A 722 -4.91 -17.58 -27.40
C GLU A 722 -3.50 -17.43 -26.80
N VAL A 723 -3.43 -17.24 -25.48
CA VAL A 723 -2.15 -17.14 -24.75
C VAL A 723 -1.38 -18.44 -24.84
N GLU A 724 -2.07 -19.58 -24.72
CA GLU A 724 -1.47 -20.91 -24.86
C GLU A 724 -0.89 -21.13 -26.26
N GLU A 725 -1.64 -20.80 -27.32
CA GLU A 725 -1.18 -20.89 -28.71
C GLU A 725 0.04 -19.99 -28.96
N ILE A 726 0.08 -18.77 -28.41
CA ILE A 726 1.23 -17.86 -28.49
C ILE A 726 2.45 -18.46 -27.79
N ALA A 727 2.25 -18.95 -26.56
CA ALA A 727 3.33 -19.55 -25.78
C ALA A 727 3.88 -20.81 -26.47
N GLN A 728 3.01 -21.68 -27.00
CA GLN A 728 3.41 -22.86 -27.76
C GLN A 728 4.11 -22.51 -29.10
N TYR A 729 3.66 -21.45 -29.79
CA TYR A 729 4.31 -20.98 -31.01
C TYR A 729 5.75 -20.53 -30.74
N ILE A 730 5.98 -19.81 -29.67
CA ILE A 730 7.31 -19.38 -29.24
C ILE A 730 8.14 -20.60 -28.79
N GLY A 731 7.58 -21.47 -27.95
CA GLY A 731 8.27 -22.62 -27.38
C GLY A 731 8.69 -23.69 -28.39
N LYS A 732 8.01 -23.77 -29.55
CA LYS A 732 8.38 -24.68 -30.66
C LYS A 732 9.61 -24.21 -31.44
N GLN A 733 10.04 -22.98 -31.28
CA GLN A 733 11.23 -22.43 -31.96
C GLN A 733 12.51 -22.81 -31.21
N ASN A 734 13.64 -22.71 -31.89
CA ASN A 734 14.94 -22.88 -31.21
C ASN A 734 15.15 -21.75 -30.21
N GLY A 735 15.34 -22.08 -28.95
CA GLY A 735 15.62 -21.16 -27.85
C GLY A 735 17.09 -21.24 -27.43
N TYR A 736 17.41 -20.57 -26.33
CA TYR A 736 18.70 -20.75 -25.65
C TYR A 736 18.77 -22.16 -25.03
N ASP A 737 19.97 -22.60 -24.69
CA ASP A 737 20.15 -23.92 -24.06
C ASP A 737 19.44 -24.01 -22.72
N HIS A 738 19.47 -22.94 -21.95
CA HIS A 738 18.85 -22.81 -20.63
C HIS A 738 18.08 -21.50 -20.50
N ALA A 739 17.20 -21.44 -19.50
CA ALA A 739 16.61 -20.19 -19.06
C ALA A 739 17.69 -19.19 -18.62
N PHE A 740 17.39 -17.91 -18.62
CA PHE A 740 18.33 -16.88 -18.15
C PHE A 740 18.62 -17.10 -16.66
N ALA A 741 19.86 -17.40 -16.31
CA ALA A 741 20.30 -17.65 -14.95
C ALA A 741 20.42 -16.32 -14.18
N LEU A 742 19.72 -16.21 -13.06
CA LEU A 742 19.90 -15.14 -12.09
C LEU A 742 21.10 -15.43 -11.18
N PRO A 743 21.81 -14.43 -10.62
CA PRO A 743 22.95 -14.65 -9.76
C PRO A 743 22.54 -15.37 -8.46
N GLU A 744 23.34 -16.34 -8.04
CA GLU A 744 23.15 -17.00 -6.75
C GLU A 744 23.44 -16.03 -5.60
N VAL A 745 22.56 -15.99 -4.63
CA VAL A 745 22.77 -15.32 -3.35
C VAL A 745 22.83 -16.39 -2.29
N ILE A 746 24.05 -16.70 -1.83
CA ILE A 746 24.24 -17.54 -0.66
C ILE A 746 23.67 -16.76 0.52
N THR A 747 22.41 -17.04 0.88
CA THR A 747 21.83 -16.57 2.13
C THR A 747 22.51 -17.34 3.25
N GLU A 748 23.10 -16.61 4.19
CA GLU A 748 23.77 -17.17 5.39
C GLU A 748 22.88 -18.09 6.25
N THR A 749 21.61 -18.31 5.85
CA THR A 749 20.64 -19.20 6.47
C THR A 749 20.68 -20.64 5.97
N GLU A 750 21.40 -20.95 4.89
CA GLU A 750 21.50 -22.33 4.34
C GLU A 750 22.77 -23.11 4.79
N THR A 751 23.57 -22.57 5.66
CA THR A 751 24.50 -23.38 6.43
C THR A 751 23.71 -24.20 7.45
N SER A 752 23.12 -25.30 6.97
CA SER A 752 22.76 -26.42 7.85
C SER A 752 23.95 -26.75 8.73
N PRO A 753 23.79 -27.02 10.04
CA PRO A 753 24.91 -27.32 10.94
C PRO A 753 25.68 -28.62 10.59
N GLY A 754 25.65 -29.04 9.35
CA GLY A 754 26.22 -30.32 8.89
C GLY A 754 27.32 -30.26 7.84
N ALA A 755 27.67 -29.11 7.31
CA ALA A 755 28.73 -29.03 6.27
C ALA A 755 29.70 -27.86 6.51
N VAL A 756 30.26 -27.78 7.72
CA VAL A 756 31.44 -26.93 7.96
C VAL A 756 32.65 -27.70 7.45
N ASP A 757 33.24 -27.22 6.34
CA ASP A 757 34.47 -27.80 5.82
C ASP A 757 35.63 -27.47 6.79
N LEU A 758 36.07 -28.49 7.52
CA LEU A 758 37.20 -28.36 8.46
C LEU A 758 38.57 -28.19 7.74
N ASN A 759 38.57 -28.24 6.39
CA ASN A 759 39.79 -27.99 5.60
C ASN A 759 39.99 -26.48 5.36
N ASP A 760 38.92 -25.67 5.40
CA ASP A 760 38.97 -24.18 5.30
C ASP A 760 38.70 -23.51 6.65
N ARG A 761 39.66 -23.69 7.57
CA ARG A 761 39.53 -23.14 8.94
C ARG A 761 39.89 -21.66 9.00
N ASP A 762 39.13 -20.90 9.79
CA ASP A 762 39.48 -19.50 10.08
C ASP A 762 40.84 -19.43 10.76
N PRO A 763 41.74 -18.50 10.39
CA PRO A 763 43.07 -18.34 11.00
C PRO A 763 43.04 -18.21 12.54
N LEU A 764 41.93 -17.80 13.15
CA LEU A 764 41.74 -17.68 14.57
C LEU A 764 41.16 -18.94 15.25
N PHE A 765 40.97 -20.04 14.48
CA PHE A 765 40.35 -21.27 14.98
C PHE A 765 41.05 -21.83 16.22
N GLU A 766 42.39 -22.02 16.14
CA GLU A 766 43.14 -22.57 17.25
C GLU A 766 43.14 -21.67 18.49
N GLU A 767 43.30 -20.37 18.29
CA GLU A 767 43.27 -19.42 19.40
C GLU A 767 41.88 -19.33 20.05
N ALA A 768 40.82 -19.45 19.25
CA ALA A 768 39.46 -19.48 19.77
C ALA A 768 39.17 -20.79 20.52
N ALA A 769 39.67 -21.93 20.03
CA ALA A 769 39.58 -23.21 20.72
C ALA A 769 40.25 -23.18 22.07
N ARG A 770 41.48 -22.69 22.16
CA ARG A 770 42.22 -22.52 23.43
C ARG A 770 41.50 -21.59 24.40
N LEU A 771 40.99 -20.45 23.91
CA LEU A 771 40.22 -19.51 24.73
C LEU A 771 38.97 -20.17 25.36
N ILE A 772 38.21 -20.96 24.58
CA ILE A 772 37.00 -21.63 25.06
C ILE A 772 37.35 -22.73 26.06
N VAL A 773 38.35 -23.54 25.81
CA VAL A 773 38.78 -24.61 26.71
C VAL A 773 39.34 -24.04 28.04
N VAL A 774 40.14 -22.97 27.99
CA VAL A 774 40.65 -22.31 29.19
C VAL A 774 39.53 -21.74 30.07
N HIS A 775 38.53 -21.12 29.45
CA HIS A 775 37.39 -20.52 30.15
C HIS A 775 36.24 -21.48 30.45
N GLN A 776 36.27 -22.70 29.90
CA GLN A 776 35.21 -23.70 29.98
C GLN A 776 33.81 -23.09 29.67
N GLN A 777 33.77 -22.21 28.69
CA GLN A 777 32.56 -21.46 28.34
C GLN A 777 32.46 -21.26 26.83
N GLY A 778 31.56 -22.01 26.14
CA GLY A 778 31.29 -21.90 24.70
C GLY A 778 30.42 -20.69 24.38
N SER A 779 31.01 -19.49 24.43
CA SER A 779 30.29 -18.23 24.24
C SER A 779 30.79 -17.45 23.04
N THR A 780 29.90 -17.19 22.04
CA THR A 780 30.20 -16.35 20.86
C THR A 780 30.61 -14.94 21.28
N SER A 781 30.00 -14.38 22.32
CA SER A 781 30.36 -13.05 22.85
C SER A 781 31.72 -13.00 23.54
N LEU A 782 32.23 -14.12 24.03
CA LEU A 782 33.58 -14.23 24.57
C LEU A 782 34.63 -14.10 23.43
N ILE A 783 34.42 -14.83 22.34
CA ILE A 783 35.26 -14.76 21.13
C ILE A 783 35.23 -13.34 20.54
N GLN A 784 34.05 -12.74 20.37
CA GLN A 784 33.89 -11.37 19.85
C GLN A 784 34.72 -10.36 20.62
N ARG A 785 34.61 -10.38 21.98
CA ARG A 785 35.33 -9.42 22.85
C ARG A 785 36.82 -9.64 22.86
N LYS A 786 37.26 -10.89 22.83
CA LYS A 786 38.69 -11.22 22.91
C LYS A 786 39.44 -10.87 21.64
N PHE A 787 38.83 -11.23 20.47
CA PHE A 787 39.48 -11.03 19.17
C PHE A 787 39.01 -9.77 18.43
N SER A 788 38.12 -8.98 19.02
CA SER A 788 37.54 -7.75 18.40
C SER A 788 36.97 -7.98 17.00
N ILE A 789 36.29 -9.11 16.78
CA ILE A 789 35.71 -9.52 15.51
C ILE A 789 34.18 -9.34 15.49
N GLY A 790 33.60 -9.23 14.30
CA GLY A 790 32.13 -9.12 14.12
C GLY A 790 31.39 -10.38 14.55
N TYR A 791 30.09 -10.23 14.88
CA TYR A 791 29.22 -11.32 15.36
C TYR A 791 29.22 -12.54 14.41
N ASN A 792 29.13 -12.31 13.11
CA ASN A 792 29.04 -13.35 12.09
C ASN A 792 30.33 -14.18 12.01
N ARG A 793 31.50 -13.55 12.10
CA ARG A 793 32.79 -14.26 12.11
C ARG A 793 32.98 -15.08 13.39
N ALA A 794 32.54 -14.51 14.54
CA ALA A 794 32.57 -15.24 15.82
C ALA A 794 31.58 -16.43 15.82
N GLY A 795 30.42 -16.28 15.14
CA GLY A 795 29.45 -17.35 14.93
C GLY A 795 30.06 -18.50 14.12
N ARG A 796 30.65 -18.20 12.94
CA ARG A 796 31.33 -19.22 12.11
C ARG A 796 32.45 -19.95 12.85
N LEU A 797 33.25 -19.23 13.65
CA LEU A 797 34.25 -19.86 14.50
C LEU A 797 33.62 -20.83 15.53
N MET A 798 32.50 -20.46 16.14
CA MET A 798 31.77 -21.35 17.05
C MET A 798 31.21 -22.59 16.35
N ASP A 799 30.75 -22.46 15.09
CA ASP A 799 30.23 -23.57 14.29
C ASP A 799 31.36 -24.49 13.82
N GLN A 800 32.55 -23.95 13.49
CA GLN A 800 33.75 -24.73 13.23
C GLN A 800 34.23 -25.50 14.48
N LEU A 801 34.14 -24.89 15.67
CA LEU A 801 34.47 -25.54 16.94
C LEU A 801 33.48 -26.65 17.33
N GLU A 802 32.21 -26.50 16.94
CA GLU A 802 31.17 -27.55 17.08
C GLU A 802 31.47 -28.73 16.13
N ALA A 803 31.75 -28.44 14.86
CA ALA A 803 32.08 -29.47 13.88
C ALA A 803 33.37 -30.23 14.23
N ALA A 804 34.32 -29.56 14.89
CA ALA A 804 35.51 -30.18 15.45
C ALA A 804 35.27 -30.96 16.76
N GLY A 805 34.07 -30.94 17.34
CA GLY A 805 33.72 -31.62 18.58
C GLY A 805 34.29 -30.98 19.84
N ILE A 806 34.71 -29.73 19.79
CA ILE A 806 35.23 -28.98 20.95
C ILE A 806 34.10 -28.41 21.80
N VAL A 807 33.00 -27.95 21.16
CA VAL A 807 31.81 -27.43 21.83
C VAL A 807 30.57 -28.19 21.39
N GLY A 808 29.54 -28.17 22.19
CA GLY A 808 28.23 -28.76 21.90
C GLY A 808 27.35 -27.86 21.02
N ALA A 809 26.20 -28.43 20.61
CA ALA A 809 25.22 -27.74 19.80
C ALA A 809 24.66 -26.48 20.47
N THR A 810 24.17 -25.56 19.65
CA THR A 810 23.61 -24.28 20.14
C THR A 810 22.40 -24.51 21.06
N GLN A 811 22.42 -23.86 22.25
CA GLN A 811 21.36 -23.92 23.24
C GLN A 811 20.59 -22.58 23.36
N GLY A 812 20.36 -21.91 22.23
CA GLY A 812 19.71 -20.59 22.18
C GLY A 812 20.61 -19.47 22.74
N SER A 813 20.18 -18.76 23.77
CA SER A 813 20.94 -17.67 24.38
C SER A 813 21.96 -18.12 25.45
N LYS A 814 22.04 -19.40 25.79
CA LYS A 814 22.99 -19.95 26.77
C LYS A 814 24.33 -20.26 26.10
N PRO A 815 25.46 -20.17 26.83
CA PRO A 815 26.74 -20.66 26.35
C PRO A 815 26.65 -22.16 26.02
N ARG A 816 27.32 -22.59 24.91
CA ARG A 816 27.40 -24.02 24.52
C ARG A 816 28.28 -24.77 25.52
N ASP A 817 27.98 -26.03 25.74
CA ASP A 817 28.79 -26.91 26.59
C ASP A 817 30.17 -27.14 25.94
N VAL A 818 31.22 -27.21 26.75
CA VAL A 818 32.60 -27.49 26.31
C VAL A 818 32.92 -28.96 26.61
N PHE A 819 33.27 -29.74 25.57
CA PHE A 819 33.51 -31.17 25.69
C PHE A 819 34.95 -31.52 26.04
N ILE A 820 35.87 -30.59 25.88
CA ILE A 820 37.29 -30.77 26.15
C ILE A 820 37.64 -30.11 27.50
N ALA A 821 38.17 -30.92 28.44
CA ALA A 821 38.41 -30.47 29.80
C ALA A 821 39.74 -29.74 30.00
N ASP A 822 40.78 -30.05 29.19
CA ASP A 822 42.12 -29.55 29.35
C ASP A 822 42.80 -29.19 28.02
N GLU A 823 43.84 -28.40 28.07
CA GLU A 823 44.59 -27.90 26.93
C GLU A 823 45.40 -29.04 26.24
N TYR A 824 45.84 -30.07 27.01
CA TYR A 824 46.55 -31.21 26.44
C TYR A 824 45.65 -32.06 25.53
N SER A 825 44.38 -32.28 25.94
CA SER A 825 43.38 -32.99 25.13
C SER A 825 43.04 -32.20 23.89
N LEU A 826 43.01 -30.86 23.99
CA LEU A 826 42.79 -29.97 22.85
C LEU A 826 43.95 -30.08 21.82
N GLU A 827 45.19 -30.01 22.26
CA GLU A 827 46.36 -30.14 21.35
C GLU A 827 46.39 -31.48 20.62
N LYS A 828 46.05 -32.56 21.30
CA LYS A 828 45.90 -33.86 20.70
C LYS A 828 44.82 -33.92 19.59
N LEU A 829 43.70 -33.25 19.85
CA LEU A 829 42.61 -33.14 18.87
C LEU A 829 43.01 -32.29 17.66
N ILE A 830 43.61 -31.10 17.90
CA ILE A 830 44.08 -30.22 16.83
C ILE A 830 45.08 -30.93 15.92
N ASN A 831 46.04 -31.66 16.51
CA ASN A 831 47.01 -32.46 15.75
C ASN A 831 46.40 -33.63 14.97
N SER A 832 45.25 -34.16 15.38
CA SER A 832 44.49 -35.18 14.64
C SER A 832 43.65 -34.61 13.51
N LEU A 833 43.41 -33.30 13.51
CA LEU A 833 42.66 -32.58 12.48
C LEU A 833 43.59 -31.99 11.39
N GLN A 834 44.89 -31.92 11.62
CA GLN A 834 45.91 -31.58 10.61
C GLN A 834 46.20 -32.77 9.72
#